data_3a22d83c9e64c9950d0ff4fc1a0a5a85
#
_entry.id   3a22d83c9e64c9950d0ff4fc1a0a5a85
#
_cell.length_a   1.000
_cell.length_b   1.000
_cell.length_c   1.000
_cell.angle_alpha   90.00
_cell.angle_beta   90.00
_cell.angle_gamma   90.00
#
_symmetry.space_group_name_H-M   'P 1'
#
loop_
_entity.id
_entity.type
_entity.pdbx_description
1 polymer ?
#
loop_
_entity_poly.entity_id
_entity_poly.type
_entity_poly.pdbx_seq_one_letter_code
_entity_poly.pdbx_strand_id
1 'polypeptide(L)'
;MNSSMSGDIVVELAGGTYRLSTPMRLTAADSGNNGFRVIWQAAASARPVITGARAVTGWTLADSGRNIWRANVGTGIDSRQLYVNGTAVTRARTTLNRSDFTANGSGLRWTNGSLNFLNTVANQSRVELESIGSFTDRYVTVQSISGNFITMQQPAWSNNTNGYDTFWSPFRAGPLFIENAFEFLDSAGEWYLNTSTGMLNYIPRAGENMSSASVELPALQSLVQIGGTYDAPAHHLSFTGITFTGTSWLGPSSNQGYADQQTGSYIFGNWTWPAFGSCNSGCMQFEAARPSWRQMPAAVQVSAANNVTFSNDQFVNLGQTALGIGNDANAHASGVGLGASNITVTRSEFASGSAGAVVAGGVQANAHHPSDSRMINRDFTFSNNRVHDMGLDYRGISSFLPTYVTNATITHNEIYNMPYSGLTVGYGWGANDAGGSNDYANRGLYNFQPRYTTATTASNYQVTGNYIHDVMRQTTDGGCIYTLSANPNGMIRDNYCLRLGGWFGLYFDEGSRFFVATNNVVSTNIGFNWATVNYCCNSNTGNLTVTNSWFDGGGSNVSDPGHGNTFSGNVQVSNGAWPSGAQAVIASAGIQPDGGGGQQNVMIVGAQSGRCVDVPGSSTTNGTQLQLWDCHGGTNQRWTYTSSRQLMVFGNKCLDANNQGTANGTAVIIWDCNGQANQQWSVNANGTITGVQSGRCLDANGAGTANGTRSILWDCNGGANQRWSFRS
;
A
#
# COMPACT_ATOMS: atom_id res chain seq x y z
N MET A 1 3.89 -33.83 -3.12
CA MET A 1 2.45 -33.62 -3.40
C MET A 1 2.23 -32.83 -4.69
N ASN A 2 3.04 -31.82 -4.95
CA ASN A 2 2.78 -30.82 -6.01
C ASN A 2 3.10 -31.28 -7.45
N SER A 3 3.99 -32.24 -7.65
CA SER A 3 4.40 -32.72 -8.99
C SER A 3 3.30 -33.46 -9.75
N SER A 4 2.23 -33.91 -9.10
CA SER A 4 1.16 -34.68 -9.66
C SER A 4 -0.22 -33.99 -9.56
N MET A 5 -0.27 -32.67 -9.41
CA MET A 5 -1.54 -31.93 -9.32
C MET A 5 -2.35 -32.10 -10.61
N SER A 6 -3.62 -32.45 -10.45
CA SER A 6 -4.63 -32.55 -11.52
C SER A 6 -5.84 -31.61 -11.28
N GLY A 7 -5.76 -30.76 -10.25
CA GLY A 7 -6.73 -29.75 -9.85
C GLY A 7 -6.16 -28.85 -8.79
N ASP A 8 -6.85 -27.78 -8.45
CA ASP A 8 -6.48 -26.89 -7.36
C ASP A 8 -6.53 -27.64 -6.02
N ILE A 9 -5.59 -27.32 -5.13
CA ILE A 9 -5.61 -27.76 -3.73
C ILE A 9 -6.24 -26.66 -2.91
N VAL A 10 -7.36 -26.92 -2.26
CA VAL A 10 -8.04 -25.96 -1.41
C VAL A 10 -7.78 -26.28 0.04
N VAL A 11 -7.20 -25.33 0.76
CA VAL A 11 -7.06 -25.33 2.22
C VAL A 11 -8.16 -24.43 2.78
N GLU A 12 -9.27 -25.04 3.19
CA GLU A 12 -10.41 -24.34 3.72
C GLU A 12 -10.26 -24.09 5.22
N LEU A 13 -10.33 -22.82 5.63
CA LEU A 13 -10.21 -22.39 7.01
C LEU A 13 -11.61 -22.15 7.61
N ALA A 14 -11.95 -22.87 8.65
CA ALA A 14 -13.16 -22.61 9.43
C ALA A 14 -13.07 -21.25 10.13
N GLY A 15 -14.22 -20.71 10.53
CA GLY A 15 -14.25 -19.49 11.34
C GLY A 15 -13.59 -19.71 12.71
N GLY A 16 -12.91 -18.68 13.19
CA GLY A 16 -12.18 -18.72 14.47
C GLY A 16 -10.82 -18.05 14.40
N THR A 17 -10.11 -18.06 15.51
CA THR A 17 -8.81 -17.39 15.65
C THR A 17 -7.69 -18.42 15.68
N TYR A 18 -6.80 -18.34 14.71
CA TYR A 18 -5.59 -19.15 14.55
C TYR A 18 -4.40 -18.36 15.10
N ARG A 19 -4.00 -18.66 16.32
CA ARG A 19 -2.87 -18.00 16.99
C ARG A 19 -1.57 -18.67 16.62
N LEU A 20 -0.71 -17.93 15.94
CA LEU A 20 0.61 -18.43 15.56
C LEU A 20 1.62 -18.23 16.69
N SER A 21 2.47 -19.22 16.91
CA SER A 21 3.66 -19.10 17.75
C SER A 21 4.93 -18.82 16.95
N THR A 22 4.89 -19.10 15.65
CA THR A 22 5.94 -18.81 14.67
C THR A 22 5.29 -18.45 13.34
N PRO A 23 5.95 -17.68 12.47
CA PRO A 23 5.42 -17.38 11.14
C PRO A 23 5.15 -18.64 10.30
N MET A 24 4.05 -18.63 9.56
CA MET A 24 3.77 -19.64 8.53
C MET A 24 4.70 -19.39 7.33
N ARG A 25 5.45 -20.39 6.90
CA ARG A 25 6.37 -20.30 5.77
C ARG A 25 5.85 -21.10 4.60
N LEU A 26 5.75 -20.48 3.44
CA LEU A 26 5.35 -21.12 2.18
C LEU A 26 6.47 -20.95 1.16
N THR A 27 6.93 -22.04 0.62
CA THR A 27 8.08 -22.14 -0.28
C THR A 27 7.67 -22.71 -1.64
N ALA A 28 8.63 -22.97 -2.51
CA ALA A 28 8.38 -23.70 -3.76
C ALA A 28 7.72 -25.08 -3.52
N ALA A 29 8.02 -25.73 -2.39
CA ALA A 29 7.43 -27.02 -2.04
C ALA A 29 5.94 -26.96 -1.68
N ASP A 30 5.44 -25.78 -1.31
CA ASP A 30 4.05 -25.52 -0.93
C ASP A 30 3.23 -24.94 -2.10
N SER A 31 3.85 -24.78 -3.25
CA SER A 31 3.32 -24.07 -4.42
C SER A 31 2.41 -24.97 -5.28
N GLY A 32 1.52 -24.35 -6.05
CA GLY A 32 0.74 -25.05 -7.07
C GLY A 32 1.61 -25.51 -8.22
N ASN A 33 1.15 -26.46 -9.03
CA ASN A 33 1.88 -26.99 -10.19
C ASN A 33 0.92 -27.39 -11.32
N ASN A 34 1.46 -27.64 -12.53
CA ASN A 34 0.69 -28.02 -13.71
C ASN A 34 -0.43 -27.03 -14.07
N GLY A 35 -0.25 -25.73 -13.77
CA GLY A 35 -1.27 -24.70 -13.98
C GLY A 35 -2.32 -24.59 -12.86
N PHE A 36 -2.25 -25.44 -11.85
CA PHE A 36 -3.14 -25.41 -10.69
C PHE A 36 -2.55 -24.60 -9.51
N ARG A 37 -3.42 -24.18 -8.59
CA ARG A 37 -3.08 -23.34 -7.43
C ARG A 37 -3.21 -24.11 -6.11
N VAL A 38 -2.53 -23.62 -5.09
CA VAL A 38 -2.85 -23.91 -3.69
C VAL A 38 -3.61 -22.70 -3.15
N ILE A 39 -4.85 -22.90 -2.77
CA ILE A 39 -5.79 -21.84 -2.37
C ILE A 39 -6.07 -21.97 -0.88
N TRP A 40 -5.68 -20.98 -0.11
CA TRP A 40 -6.02 -20.78 1.29
C TRP A 40 -7.27 -19.90 1.35
N GLN A 41 -8.42 -20.46 1.74
CA GLN A 41 -9.66 -19.69 1.73
C GLN A 41 -10.48 -19.86 2.99
N ALA A 42 -11.28 -18.85 3.30
CA ALA A 42 -12.30 -18.96 4.33
C ALA A 42 -13.40 -19.96 3.89
N ALA A 43 -13.88 -20.78 4.81
CA ALA A 43 -15.11 -21.53 4.62
C ALA A 43 -16.29 -20.59 4.34
N ALA A 44 -17.33 -21.10 3.69
CA ALA A 44 -18.50 -20.30 3.33
C ALA A 44 -19.05 -19.53 4.54
N SER A 45 -19.24 -18.22 4.39
CA SER A 45 -19.70 -17.30 5.43
C SER A 45 -18.79 -17.19 6.66
N ALA A 46 -17.61 -17.77 6.65
CA ALA A 46 -16.63 -17.63 7.72
C ALA A 46 -15.64 -16.47 7.45
N ARG A 47 -15.02 -15.99 8.51
CA ARG A 47 -13.88 -15.06 8.45
C ARG A 47 -12.81 -15.56 9.43
N PRO A 48 -11.92 -16.45 9.01
CA PRO A 48 -10.82 -16.93 9.85
C PRO A 48 -9.84 -15.80 10.14
N VAL A 49 -9.32 -15.77 11.37
CA VAL A 49 -8.37 -14.77 11.84
C VAL A 49 -7.02 -15.43 12.10
N ILE A 50 -5.99 -15.07 11.36
CA ILE A 50 -4.60 -15.45 11.59
C ILE A 50 -3.93 -14.34 12.39
N THR A 51 -3.46 -14.62 13.59
CA THR A 51 -2.88 -13.61 14.48
C THR A 51 -1.57 -14.04 15.11
N GLY A 52 -0.65 -13.08 15.25
CA GLY A 52 0.58 -13.21 16.04
C GLY A 52 0.44 -12.69 17.47
N ALA A 53 -0.76 -12.28 17.88
CA ALA A 53 -1.01 -11.78 19.21
C ALA A 53 -1.41 -12.89 20.18
N ARG A 54 -1.15 -12.65 21.46
CA ARG A 54 -1.63 -13.46 22.58
C ARG A 54 -2.81 -12.77 23.25
N ALA A 55 -3.84 -13.53 23.58
CA ALA A 55 -4.92 -13.03 24.41
C ALA A 55 -4.41 -12.78 25.85
N VAL A 56 -4.73 -11.63 26.41
CA VAL A 56 -4.37 -11.26 27.78
C VAL A 56 -5.60 -11.38 28.67
N THR A 57 -5.51 -12.18 29.69
CA THR A 57 -6.57 -12.45 30.68
C THR A 57 -6.06 -12.24 32.10
N GLY A 58 -6.92 -12.40 33.10
CA GLY A 58 -6.52 -12.30 34.51
C GLY A 58 -6.27 -10.87 34.98
N TRP A 59 -6.97 -9.91 34.42
CA TRP A 59 -6.89 -8.50 34.80
C TRP A 59 -7.38 -8.27 36.23
N THR A 60 -6.60 -7.50 37.00
CA THR A 60 -6.94 -7.08 38.36
C THR A 60 -6.73 -5.59 38.50
N LEU A 61 -7.59 -4.93 39.29
CA LEU A 61 -7.43 -3.50 39.60
C LEU A 61 -6.22 -3.32 40.54
N ALA A 62 -5.22 -2.61 40.06
CA ALA A 62 -3.95 -2.42 40.74
C ALA A 62 -3.87 -1.10 41.49
N ASP A 63 -4.49 -0.05 40.95
CA ASP A 63 -4.56 1.29 41.51
C ASP A 63 -5.96 1.85 41.23
N SER A 64 -6.79 1.91 42.27
CA SER A 64 -8.16 2.41 42.15
C SER A 64 -8.23 3.93 41.97
N GLY A 65 -7.22 4.66 42.46
CA GLY A 65 -7.17 6.12 42.33
C GLY A 65 -6.91 6.59 40.89
N ARG A 66 -6.07 5.86 40.16
CA ARG A 66 -5.76 6.10 38.76
C ARG A 66 -6.48 5.17 37.78
N ASN A 67 -7.32 4.26 38.29
CA ASN A 67 -7.99 3.24 37.52
C ASN A 67 -7.01 2.36 36.70
N ILE A 68 -5.85 2.02 37.28
CA ILE A 68 -4.87 1.17 36.61
C ILE A 68 -5.22 -0.30 36.83
N TRP A 69 -5.41 -1.02 35.74
CA TRP A 69 -5.57 -2.46 35.73
C TRP A 69 -4.26 -3.12 35.28
N ARG A 70 -4.00 -4.33 35.80
CA ARG A 70 -2.80 -5.09 35.41
C ARG A 70 -3.12 -6.57 35.18
N ALA A 71 -2.32 -7.16 34.29
CA ALA A 71 -2.30 -8.60 34.06
C ALA A 71 -0.85 -9.07 33.90
N ASN A 72 -0.58 -10.31 34.30
CA ASN A 72 0.74 -10.92 34.10
C ASN A 72 0.77 -11.65 32.74
N VAL A 73 1.61 -11.20 31.84
CA VAL A 73 1.81 -11.80 30.51
C VAL A 73 3.07 -12.66 30.44
N GLY A 74 3.82 -12.75 31.55
CA GLY A 74 5.11 -13.45 31.64
C GLY A 74 6.27 -12.61 31.12
N THR A 75 7.48 -13.00 31.53
CA THR A 75 8.73 -12.42 31.04
C THR A 75 9.06 -12.95 29.63
N GLY A 76 9.89 -12.23 28.85
CA GLY A 76 10.32 -12.65 27.52
C GLY A 76 9.35 -12.28 26.39
N ILE A 77 8.29 -11.53 26.70
CA ILE A 77 7.42 -10.90 25.70
C ILE A 77 7.75 -9.41 25.65
N ASP A 78 7.82 -8.87 24.46
CA ASP A 78 7.90 -7.43 24.20
C ASP A 78 6.98 -7.07 23.05
N SER A 79 6.41 -5.87 23.09
CA SER A 79 5.51 -5.35 22.07
C SER A 79 5.53 -3.83 22.06
N ARG A 80 5.33 -3.26 20.89
CA ARG A 80 5.07 -1.82 20.71
C ARG A 80 3.58 -1.51 20.62
N GLN A 81 2.75 -2.53 20.42
CA GLN A 81 1.30 -2.39 20.24
C GLN A 81 0.53 -3.20 21.30
N LEU A 82 -0.63 -2.70 21.66
CA LEU A 82 -1.67 -3.39 22.42
C LEU A 82 -3.02 -3.06 21.79
N TYR A 83 -3.90 -4.05 21.71
CA TYR A 83 -5.25 -3.85 21.19
C TYR A 83 -6.27 -4.23 22.26
N VAL A 84 -7.23 -3.36 22.51
CA VAL A 84 -8.32 -3.58 23.46
C VAL A 84 -9.64 -3.48 22.69
N ASN A 85 -10.45 -4.53 22.72
CA ASN A 85 -11.69 -4.64 21.94
C ASN A 85 -11.50 -4.34 20.45
N GLY A 86 -10.39 -4.82 19.88
CA GLY A 86 -10.03 -4.65 18.46
C GLY A 86 -9.48 -3.27 18.09
N THR A 87 -9.29 -2.36 19.05
CA THR A 87 -8.79 -1.00 18.80
C THR A 87 -7.41 -0.84 19.40
N ALA A 88 -6.50 -0.23 18.64
CA ALA A 88 -5.16 0.13 19.12
C ALA A 88 -5.25 1.09 20.32
N VAL A 89 -4.41 0.89 21.30
CA VAL A 89 -4.28 1.75 22.49
C VAL A 89 -2.87 2.34 22.56
N THR A 90 -2.76 3.51 23.18
CA THR A 90 -1.52 4.31 23.16
C THR A 90 -0.52 3.77 24.18
N ARG A 91 0.73 3.61 23.80
CA ARG A 91 1.82 3.34 24.75
C ARG A 91 2.00 4.57 25.66
N ALA A 92 2.09 4.36 26.97
CA ALA A 92 2.18 5.44 27.97
C ALA A 92 3.23 6.48 27.57
N ARG A 93 2.82 7.76 27.45
CA ARG A 93 3.66 8.83 26.89
C ARG A 93 3.32 10.20 27.43
N THR A 94 4.26 11.12 27.33
CA THR A 94 4.10 12.52 27.67
C THR A 94 4.60 13.40 26.52
N THR A 95 3.87 14.47 26.22
CA THR A 95 4.30 15.48 25.22
C THR A 95 5.38 16.38 25.82
N LEU A 96 6.42 16.65 25.05
CA LEU A 96 7.52 17.54 25.40
C LEU A 96 7.53 18.78 24.51
N ASN A 97 7.94 19.92 25.08
CA ASN A 97 8.18 21.13 24.30
C ASN A 97 9.65 21.20 23.89
N ARG A 98 9.94 21.31 22.60
CA ARG A 98 11.33 21.43 22.11
C ARG A 98 12.08 22.62 22.72
N SER A 99 11.38 23.75 22.99
CA SER A 99 11.96 24.94 23.61
C SER A 99 12.49 24.74 25.03
N ASP A 100 12.05 23.65 25.69
CA ASP A 100 12.55 23.31 27.03
C ASP A 100 13.92 22.62 27.01
N PHE A 101 14.42 22.31 25.80
CA PHE A 101 15.64 21.53 25.63
C PHE A 101 16.70 22.22 24.77
N THR A 102 17.94 21.89 25.03
CA THR A 102 19.06 22.03 24.09
C THR A 102 19.61 20.67 23.75
N ALA A 103 20.05 20.47 22.50
CA ALA A 103 20.58 19.19 22.02
C ALA A 103 22.08 19.26 21.76
N ASN A 104 22.76 18.13 21.91
CA ASN A 104 24.15 17.93 21.50
C ASN A 104 24.36 16.50 20.95
N GLY A 105 25.58 16.14 20.62
CA GLY A 105 25.93 14.83 20.06
C GLY A 105 25.62 13.62 20.95
N SER A 106 25.26 13.83 22.21
CA SER A 106 24.96 12.76 23.18
C SER A 106 23.49 12.71 23.61
N GLY A 107 22.72 13.78 23.36
CA GLY A 107 21.31 13.80 23.75
C GLY A 107 20.75 15.19 24.02
N LEU A 108 19.81 15.28 24.97
CA LEU A 108 19.00 16.44 25.27
C LEU A 108 19.21 16.93 26.70
N ARG A 109 19.46 18.23 26.88
CA ARG A 109 19.52 18.90 28.16
C ARG A 109 18.27 19.76 28.34
N TRP A 110 17.50 19.53 29.42
CA TRP A 110 16.38 20.43 29.73
C TRP A 110 16.79 21.59 30.64
N THR A 111 16.06 22.68 30.46
CA THR A 111 16.23 23.92 31.24
C THR A 111 15.03 24.21 32.14
N ASN A 112 13.91 23.57 31.86
CA ASN A 112 12.67 23.73 32.61
C ASN A 112 12.63 22.76 33.81
N GLY A 113 12.63 23.33 35.03
CA GLY A 113 12.63 22.55 36.28
C GLY A 113 11.42 21.64 36.48
N SER A 114 10.30 21.90 35.80
CA SER A 114 9.13 21.01 35.83
C SER A 114 9.41 19.62 35.24
N LEU A 115 10.46 19.49 34.43
CA LEU A 115 10.89 18.21 33.84
C LEU A 115 11.78 17.37 34.76
N ASN A 116 12.10 17.85 35.97
CA ASN A 116 12.96 17.13 36.90
C ASN A 116 12.38 15.77 37.33
N PHE A 117 11.06 15.54 37.16
CA PHE A 117 10.42 14.26 37.39
C PHE A 117 10.98 13.16 36.47
N LEU A 118 11.55 13.50 35.31
CA LEU A 118 12.19 12.53 34.40
C LEU A 118 13.31 11.73 35.09
N ASN A 119 13.95 12.27 36.14
CA ASN A 119 14.93 11.55 36.93
C ASN A 119 14.34 10.40 37.76
N THR A 120 13.02 10.38 37.97
CA THR A 120 12.34 9.32 38.73
C THR A 120 11.89 8.15 37.86
N VAL A 121 12.03 8.30 36.54
CA VAL A 121 11.63 7.27 35.60
C VAL A 121 12.46 5.99 35.80
N ALA A 122 11.75 4.89 36.05
CA ALA A 122 12.36 3.56 36.12
C ALA A 122 12.58 2.98 34.71
N ASN A 123 13.43 1.96 34.62
CA ASN A 123 13.71 1.26 33.35
C ASN A 123 14.07 2.22 32.18
N GLN A 124 14.89 3.21 32.47
CA GLN A 124 15.22 4.31 31.54
C GLN A 124 15.68 3.83 30.15
N SER A 125 16.38 2.71 30.05
CA SER A 125 16.82 2.13 28.77
C SER A 125 15.67 1.59 27.89
N ARG A 126 14.45 1.57 28.44
CA ARG A 126 13.22 1.21 27.70
C ARG A 126 12.47 2.45 27.16
N VAL A 127 12.84 3.63 27.64
CA VAL A 127 12.24 4.89 27.24
C VAL A 127 12.66 5.24 25.81
N GLU A 128 11.73 5.76 25.08
CA GLU A 128 11.93 6.22 23.71
C GLU A 128 11.41 7.64 23.52
N LEU A 129 12.00 8.37 22.60
CA LEU A 129 11.47 9.64 22.14
C LEU A 129 11.02 9.50 20.67
N GLU A 130 9.86 10.10 20.38
CA GLU A 130 9.27 10.20 19.04
C GLU A 130 9.27 11.65 18.59
N SER A 131 9.69 11.91 17.35
CA SER A 131 9.70 13.25 16.74
C SER A 131 9.08 13.20 15.36
N ILE A 132 7.97 13.91 15.18
CA ILE A 132 7.27 14.03 13.91
C ILE A 132 7.76 15.30 13.19
N GLY A 133 8.20 15.13 11.94
CA GLY A 133 8.67 16.20 11.06
C GLY A 133 7.69 16.52 9.93
N SER A 134 8.21 17.09 8.84
CA SER A 134 7.43 17.40 7.63
C SER A 134 7.08 16.18 6.81
N PHE A 135 7.98 15.20 6.73
CA PHE A 135 7.84 13.97 5.97
C PHE A 135 8.48 12.75 6.67
N THR A 136 9.00 12.92 7.89
CA THR A 136 9.60 11.82 8.66
C THR A 136 8.92 11.69 10.02
N ASP A 137 8.94 10.46 10.55
CA ASP A 137 8.54 10.14 11.91
C ASP A 137 9.62 9.25 12.54
N ARG A 138 10.36 9.79 13.50
CA ARG A 138 11.63 9.25 13.98
C ARG A 138 11.56 8.83 15.43
N TYR A 139 12.17 7.68 15.75
CA TYR A 139 12.27 7.14 17.11
C TYR A 139 13.71 6.98 17.56
N VAL A 140 13.98 7.41 18.79
CA VAL A 140 15.31 7.31 19.42
C VAL A 140 15.16 6.73 20.83
N THR A 141 15.97 5.73 21.14
CA THR A 141 16.00 5.10 22.46
C THR A 141 16.90 5.86 23.44
N VAL A 142 16.48 5.90 24.68
CA VAL A 142 17.22 6.51 25.80
C VAL A 142 18.23 5.51 26.36
N GLN A 143 19.44 5.98 26.68
CA GLN A 143 20.43 5.22 27.43
C GLN A 143 20.26 5.43 28.94
N SER A 144 20.16 6.69 29.39
CA SER A 144 19.98 7.07 30.78
C SER A 144 19.45 8.50 30.93
N ILE A 145 18.85 8.79 32.07
CA ILE A 145 18.42 10.14 32.48
C ILE A 145 19.07 10.47 33.81
N SER A 146 19.79 11.58 33.89
CA SER A 146 20.48 12.00 35.11
C SER A 146 20.65 13.51 35.20
N GLY A 147 20.38 14.08 36.36
CA GLY A 147 20.44 15.52 36.58
C GLY A 147 19.40 16.24 35.72
N ASN A 148 19.85 16.94 34.71
CA ASN A 148 18.98 17.61 33.74
C ASN A 148 19.32 17.17 32.28
N PHE A 149 19.75 15.94 32.10
CA PHE A 149 20.21 15.43 30.82
C PHE A 149 19.64 14.03 30.50
N ILE A 150 19.12 13.89 29.28
CA ILE A 150 18.74 12.62 28.69
C ILE A 150 19.87 12.19 27.76
N THR A 151 20.59 11.15 28.13
CA THR A 151 21.60 10.51 27.28
C THR A 151 20.92 9.53 26.34
N MET A 152 21.11 9.69 25.04
CA MET A 152 20.52 8.86 24.03
C MET A 152 21.43 7.67 23.68
N GLN A 153 20.83 6.57 23.26
CA GLN A 153 21.58 5.45 22.74
C GLN A 153 22.22 5.76 21.39
N GLN A 154 23.41 5.19 21.19
CA GLN A 154 24.09 5.24 19.90
C GLN A 154 24.03 3.86 19.22
N PRO A 155 23.90 3.77 17.88
CA PRO A 155 23.91 4.87 16.91
C PRO A 155 22.54 5.54 16.70
N ALA A 156 21.49 5.17 17.42
CA ALA A 156 20.14 5.67 17.25
C ALA A 156 20.12 7.22 17.19
N TRP A 157 20.75 7.90 18.17
CA TRP A 157 20.77 9.36 18.22
C TRP A 157 21.47 9.97 17.01
N SER A 158 22.69 9.52 16.70
CA SER A 158 23.47 10.06 15.59
C SER A 158 22.79 9.81 14.24
N ASN A 159 22.20 8.63 14.01
CA ASN A 159 21.45 8.34 12.79
C ASN A 159 20.19 9.21 12.64
N ASN A 160 19.54 9.56 13.74
CA ASN A 160 18.32 10.36 13.74
C ASN A 160 18.55 11.87 13.68
N THR A 161 19.75 12.34 14.00
CA THR A 161 20.07 13.77 14.04
C THR A 161 20.90 14.27 12.87
N ASN A 162 21.14 13.42 11.87
CA ASN A 162 21.87 13.75 10.66
C ASN A 162 21.01 13.48 9.42
N GLY A 163 21.12 14.33 8.39
CA GLY A 163 20.37 14.23 7.13
C GLY A 163 19.33 15.34 6.98
N TYR A 164 18.19 15.01 6.40
CA TYR A 164 17.09 15.93 6.20
C TYR A 164 15.93 15.62 7.14
N ASP A 165 15.13 16.65 7.49
CA ASP A 165 13.95 16.52 8.36
C ASP A 165 14.26 15.66 9.59
N THR A 166 15.33 16.03 10.32
CA THR A 166 15.89 15.20 11.38
C THR A 166 15.08 15.27 12.67
N PHE A 167 15.32 14.36 13.58
CA PHE A 167 14.69 14.31 14.89
C PHE A 167 14.72 15.66 15.63
N TRP A 168 15.88 16.34 15.61
CA TRP A 168 16.05 17.60 16.33
C TRP A 168 15.82 18.85 15.48
N SER A 169 16.12 18.78 14.21
CA SER A 169 15.97 19.89 13.25
C SER A 169 15.04 19.50 12.09
N PRO A 170 13.77 19.23 12.35
CA PRO A 170 12.81 18.97 11.28
C PRO A 170 12.52 20.27 10.52
N PHE A 171 12.17 20.17 9.23
CA PHE A 171 11.79 21.33 8.42
C PHE A 171 10.55 22.03 8.98
N ARG A 172 9.60 21.25 9.46
CA ARG A 172 8.47 21.73 10.26
C ARG A 172 8.34 20.86 11.49
N ALA A 173 8.51 21.47 12.65
CA ALA A 173 8.42 20.76 13.92
C ALA A 173 6.97 20.36 14.21
N GLY A 174 6.71 19.08 14.22
CA GLY A 174 5.53 18.47 14.78
C GLY A 174 5.71 18.11 16.26
N PRO A 175 4.82 17.29 16.81
CA PRO A 175 4.90 16.82 18.19
C PRO A 175 6.23 16.14 18.53
N LEU A 176 6.64 16.28 19.78
CA LEU A 176 7.75 15.55 20.40
C LEU A 176 7.20 14.82 21.62
N PHE A 177 7.35 13.50 21.65
CA PHE A 177 6.89 12.67 22.76
C PHE A 177 8.06 11.96 23.44
N ILE A 178 7.88 11.66 24.74
CA ILE A 178 8.68 10.68 25.48
C ILE A 178 7.73 9.59 25.94
N GLU A 179 8.08 8.32 25.76
CA GLU A 179 7.13 7.22 25.92
C GLU A 179 7.76 5.97 26.51
N ASN A 180 6.91 4.99 26.84
CA ASN A 180 7.28 3.67 27.35
C ASN A 180 7.87 3.67 28.75
N ALA A 181 7.24 4.41 29.66
CA ALA A 181 7.51 4.33 31.10
C ALA A 181 6.21 4.26 31.90
N PHE A 182 6.26 3.62 33.06
CA PHE A 182 5.11 3.52 33.97
C PHE A 182 4.70 4.89 34.51
N GLU A 183 5.67 5.77 34.69
CA GLU A 183 5.48 7.14 35.17
C GLU A 183 4.71 8.04 34.22
N PHE A 184 4.60 7.65 32.96
CA PHE A 184 3.80 8.35 31.92
C PHE A 184 2.40 7.75 31.76
N LEU A 185 2.06 6.70 32.53
CA LEU A 185 0.76 6.04 32.47
C LEU A 185 -0.26 6.86 33.28
N ASP A 186 -0.89 7.86 32.66
CA ASP A 186 -1.74 8.86 33.32
C ASP A 186 -3.07 9.14 32.61
N SER A 187 -3.25 8.63 31.40
CA SER A 187 -4.42 8.91 30.58
C SER A 187 -5.19 7.64 30.17
N ALA A 188 -6.52 7.77 30.08
CA ALA A 188 -7.36 6.65 29.64
C ALA A 188 -6.99 6.19 28.20
N GLY A 189 -6.82 4.90 28.02
CA GLY A 189 -6.35 4.30 26.76
C GLY A 189 -4.84 4.13 26.71
N GLU A 190 -4.11 4.45 27.77
CA GLU A 190 -2.66 4.22 27.82
C GLU A 190 -2.30 2.90 28.47
N TRP A 191 -1.19 2.31 28.01
CA TRP A 191 -0.65 1.06 28.50
C TRP A 191 0.86 1.08 28.68
N TYR A 192 1.36 0.25 29.57
CA TYR A 192 2.79 0.02 29.82
C TYR A 192 3.07 -1.44 30.15
N LEU A 193 4.10 -2.02 29.52
CA LEU A 193 4.60 -3.35 29.79
C LEU A 193 5.95 -3.28 30.48
N ASN A 194 6.02 -3.77 31.70
CA ASN A 194 7.30 -4.02 32.37
C ASN A 194 7.81 -5.40 31.95
N THR A 195 8.73 -5.44 30.99
CA THR A 195 9.26 -6.69 30.42
C THR A 195 10.08 -7.51 31.42
N SER A 196 10.63 -6.88 32.47
CA SER A 196 11.42 -7.58 33.53
C SER A 196 10.54 -8.38 34.48
N THR A 197 9.31 -7.92 34.72
CA THR A 197 8.35 -8.58 35.61
C THR A 197 7.24 -9.29 34.88
N GLY A 198 7.05 -9.00 33.58
CA GLY A 198 5.93 -9.48 32.78
C GLY A 198 4.60 -8.81 33.11
N MET A 199 4.61 -7.69 33.83
CA MET A 199 3.38 -7.01 34.23
C MET A 199 2.96 -5.98 33.18
N LEU A 200 1.82 -6.24 32.55
CA LEU A 200 1.14 -5.33 31.63
C LEU A 200 0.13 -4.48 32.43
N ASN A 201 0.21 -3.16 32.28
CA ASN A 201 -0.64 -2.19 32.94
C ASN A 201 -1.43 -1.40 31.91
N TYR A 202 -2.68 -1.07 32.21
CA TYR A 202 -3.58 -0.37 31.31
C TYR A 202 -4.56 0.50 32.07
N ILE A 203 -4.84 1.70 31.59
CA ILE A 203 -5.94 2.56 32.05
C ILE A 203 -7.11 2.45 31.05
N PRO A 204 -8.21 1.80 31.42
CA PRO A 204 -9.33 1.61 30.51
C PRO A 204 -9.96 2.93 30.02
N ARG A 205 -10.37 2.94 28.78
CA ARG A 205 -11.18 4.02 28.21
C ARG A 205 -12.60 4.00 28.81
N ALA A 206 -13.32 5.10 28.70
CA ALA A 206 -14.69 5.18 29.18
C ALA A 206 -15.56 4.07 28.56
N GLY A 207 -16.28 3.33 29.40
CA GLY A 207 -17.15 2.22 28.98
C GLY A 207 -16.45 0.86 28.80
N GLU A 208 -15.12 0.76 28.93
CA GLU A 208 -14.43 -0.53 28.89
C GLU A 208 -14.54 -1.25 30.24
N ASN A 209 -14.89 -2.52 30.18
CA ASN A 209 -14.94 -3.41 31.35
C ASN A 209 -13.84 -4.46 31.23
N MET A 210 -12.80 -4.34 32.05
CA MET A 210 -11.62 -5.23 32.00
C MET A 210 -11.91 -6.68 32.39
N SER A 211 -13.04 -6.98 33.00
CA SER A 211 -13.44 -8.36 33.27
C SER A 211 -13.96 -9.10 32.02
N SER A 212 -14.34 -8.37 30.99
CA SER A 212 -14.90 -8.91 29.74
C SER A 212 -14.21 -8.38 28.48
N ALA A 213 -13.29 -7.43 28.60
CA ALA A 213 -12.55 -6.86 27.47
C ALA A 213 -11.71 -7.93 26.77
N SER A 214 -11.77 -7.93 25.44
CA SER A 214 -10.82 -8.67 24.60
C SER A 214 -9.52 -7.89 24.49
N VAL A 215 -8.44 -8.40 25.06
CA VAL A 215 -7.13 -7.74 25.01
C VAL A 215 -6.14 -8.63 24.29
N GLU A 216 -5.50 -8.08 23.26
CA GLU A 216 -4.57 -8.76 22.38
C GLU A 216 -3.19 -8.07 22.44
N LEU A 217 -2.16 -8.83 22.87
CA LEU A 217 -0.76 -8.37 22.92
C LEU A 217 0.03 -9.03 21.77
N PRO A 218 0.41 -8.31 20.73
CA PRO A 218 1.25 -8.83 19.65
C PRO A 218 2.58 -9.37 20.16
N ALA A 219 2.98 -10.53 19.65
CA ALA A 219 4.22 -11.21 20.03
C ALA A 219 5.07 -11.64 18.82
N LEU A 220 4.50 -11.62 17.62
CA LEU A 220 5.22 -11.93 16.39
C LEU A 220 5.39 -10.69 15.52
N GLN A 221 6.52 -10.63 14.82
CA GLN A 221 6.76 -9.61 13.80
C GLN A 221 6.12 -9.99 12.47
N SER A 222 6.09 -11.25 12.09
CA SER A 222 5.59 -11.72 10.80
C SER A 222 4.60 -12.86 10.99
N LEU A 223 3.55 -12.89 10.18
CA LEU A 223 2.52 -13.94 10.17
C LEU A 223 2.76 -14.95 9.06
N VAL A 224 2.98 -14.46 7.83
CA VAL A 224 3.16 -15.30 6.66
C VAL A 224 4.39 -14.84 5.89
N GLN A 225 5.22 -15.79 5.52
CA GLN A 225 6.42 -15.60 4.74
C GLN A 225 6.35 -16.49 3.51
N ILE A 226 5.98 -15.90 2.37
CA ILE A 226 5.95 -16.56 1.07
C ILE A 226 7.28 -16.26 0.40
N GLY A 227 8.08 -17.29 0.13
CA GLY A 227 9.37 -17.07 -0.49
C GLY A 227 10.11 -18.35 -0.84
N GLY A 228 10.63 -18.37 -2.06
CA GLY A 228 11.55 -19.38 -2.55
C GLY A 228 12.97 -18.85 -2.70
N THR A 229 13.67 -19.39 -3.67
CA THR A 229 14.92 -18.89 -4.22
C THR A 229 14.71 -18.42 -5.65
N TYR A 230 15.69 -17.78 -6.27
CA TYR A 230 15.59 -17.38 -7.69
C TYR A 230 15.51 -18.60 -8.63
N ASP A 231 16.07 -19.75 -8.22
CA ASP A 231 16.01 -21.00 -9.00
C ASP A 231 14.71 -21.81 -8.74
N ALA A 232 14.12 -21.62 -7.56
CA ALA A 232 12.91 -22.30 -7.13
C ALA A 232 11.98 -21.31 -6.40
N PRO A 233 11.35 -20.37 -7.12
CA PRO A 233 10.45 -19.39 -6.51
C PRO A 233 9.18 -20.08 -5.98
N ALA A 234 8.58 -19.51 -4.93
CA ALA A 234 7.22 -19.87 -4.54
C ALA A 234 6.22 -19.40 -5.61
N HIS A 235 5.18 -20.18 -5.90
CA HIS A 235 4.29 -19.82 -7.00
C HIS A 235 2.88 -20.40 -6.90
N HIS A 236 1.93 -19.80 -7.64
CA HIS A 236 0.55 -20.28 -7.74
C HIS A 236 -0.12 -20.47 -6.37
N LEU A 237 -0.01 -19.43 -5.52
CA LEU A 237 -0.63 -19.38 -4.20
C LEU A 237 -1.76 -18.35 -4.20
N SER A 238 -2.84 -18.64 -3.50
CA SER A 238 -3.97 -17.70 -3.36
C SER A 238 -4.47 -17.67 -1.93
N PHE A 239 -4.79 -16.47 -1.44
CA PHE A 239 -5.40 -16.23 -0.14
C PHE A 239 -6.72 -15.52 -0.37
N THR A 240 -7.79 -15.97 0.31
CA THR A 240 -9.12 -15.40 0.08
C THR A 240 -9.96 -15.41 1.35
N GLY A 241 -10.44 -14.24 1.75
CA GLY A 241 -11.37 -14.09 2.86
C GLY A 241 -10.77 -14.24 4.26
N ILE A 242 -9.46 -14.08 4.39
CA ILE A 242 -8.70 -14.27 5.64
C ILE A 242 -8.42 -12.92 6.30
N THR A 243 -8.47 -12.87 7.62
CA THR A 243 -8.01 -11.71 8.38
C THR A 243 -6.60 -11.96 8.93
N PHE A 244 -5.65 -11.09 8.62
CA PHE A 244 -4.28 -11.06 9.16
C PHE A 244 -4.18 -9.92 10.17
N THR A 245 -3.74 -10.22 11.42
CA THR A 245 -3.77 -9.24 12.51
C THR A 245 -2.71 -9.51 13.59
N GLY A 246 -2.47 -8.52 14.45
CA GLY A 246 -1.77 -8.71 15.71
C GLY A 246 -0.28 -8.98 15.57
N THR A 247 0.45 -8.11 14.89
CA THR A 247 1.93 -8.12 14.84
C THR A 247 2.54 -6.92 15.54
N SER A 248 3.84 -7.00 15.85
CA SER A 248 4.64 -5.91 16.42
C SER A 248 6.07 -5.95 15.90
N TRP A 249 6.60 -4.78 15.50
CA TRP A 249 7.99 -4.63 15.10
C TRP A 249 8.77 -3.86 16.13
N LEU A 250 9.81 -4.48 16.69
CA LEU A 250 10.61 -3.92 17.76
C LEU A 250 11.85 -3.13 17.29
N GLY A 251 12.02 -2.94 15.98
CA GLY A 251 13.15 -2.20 15.43
C GLY A 251 13.40 -0.85 16.09
N PRO A 252 12.39 0.02 16.24
CA PRO A 252 12.55 1.33 16.89
C PRO A 252 12.97 1.28 18.36
N SER A 253 12.62 0.21 19.07
CA SER A 253 12.99 -0.01 20.49
C SER A 253 14.41 -0.57 20.67
N SER A 254 15.15 -0.75 19.59
CA SER A 254 16.55 -1.20 19.62
C SER A 254 17.52 0.00 19.75
N ASN A 255 18.80 -0.28 19.94
CA ASN A 255 19.84 0.74 19.93
C ASN A 255 20.06 1.40 18.55
N GLN A 256 19.41 0.90 17.50
CA GLN A 256 19.39 1.52 16.17
C GLN A 256 18.35 2.62 16.03
N GLY A 257 17.27 2.55 16.86
CA GLY A 257 16.13 3.43 16.72
C GLY A 257 15.43 3.27 15.37
N TYR A 258 14.74 4.31 14.93
CA TYR A 258 14.12 4.38 13.61
C TYR A 258 14.40 5.76 12.98
N ALA A 259 15.47 5.83 12.22
CA ALA A 259 15.90 7.04 11.52
C ALA A 259 15.22 7.10 10.15
N ASP A 260 13.92 7.40 10.16
CA ASP A 260 13.04 7.42 8.99
C ASP A 260 13.60 8.28 7.84
N GLN A 261 13.51 7.74 6.63
CA GLN A 261 13.87 8.40 5.37
C GLN A 261 12.72 8.37 4.37
N GLN A 262 11.51 8.55 4.85
CA GLN A 262 10.23 8.40 4.15
C GLN A 262 9.86 6.94 3.83
N THR A 263 8.58 6.66 3.92
CA THR A 263 7.87 5.47 3.44
C THR A 263 8.47 4.14 3.89
N GLY A 264 8.99 4.09 5.11
CA GLY A 264 9.45 2.87 5.76
C GLY A 264 10.91 2.50 5.47
N SER A 265 11.65 3.31 4.75
CA SER A 265 13.10 3.18 4.67
C SER A 265 13.78 3.98 5.78
N TYR A 266 14.90 3.47 6.33
CA TYR A 266 15.57 4.11 7.45
C TYR A 266 17.09 3.87 7.45
N ILE A 267 17.83 4.80 8.07
CA ILE A 267 19.27 4.66 8.28
C ILE A 267 19.50 3.58 9.34
N PHE A 268 20.38 2.64 9.04
CA PHE A 268 20.76 1.55 9.93
C PHE A 268 22.28 1.39 9.96
N GLY A 269 22.81 0.99 11.11
CA GLY A 269 24.24 0.72 11.29
C GLY A 269 25.00 1.87 11.95
N ASN A 270 26.30 1.66 12.10
CA ASN A 270 27.22 2.65 12.71
C ASN A 270 27.90 3.46 11.62
N TRP A 271 27.64 4.76 11.62
CA TRP A 271 28.23 5.70 10.69
C TRP A 271 29.12 6.70 11.43
N THR A 272 30.19 7.14 10.81
CA THR A 272 31.02 8.24 11.33
C THR A 272 30.41 9.57 10.90
N TRP A 273 29.54 10.11 11.74
CA TRP A 273 28.88 11.37 11.48
C TRP A 273 29.78 12.57 11.79
N PRO A 274 29.62 13.72 11.11
CA PRO A 274 30.34 14.94 11.45
C PRO A 274 29.84 15.52 12.78
N ALA A 275 30.38 16.68 13.20
CA ALA A 275 29.95 17.35 14.42
C ALA A 275 28.43 17.58 14.44
N PHE A 276 27.81 17.42 15.61
CA PHE A 276 26.38 17.60 15.78
C PHE A 276 25.88 18.93 15.20
N GLY A 277 24.80 18.89 14.44
CA GLY A 277 24.21 20.04 13.78
C GLY A 277 24.86 20.47 12.47
N SER A 278 26.00 19.91 12.07
CA SER A 278 26.65 20.26 10.80
C SER A 278 26.13 19.47 9.58
N CYS A 279 25.21 18.52 9.80
CA CYS A 279 24.58 17.68 8.75
C CYS A 279 23.05 17.75 8.78
N ASN A 280 22.47 18.88 9.18
CA ASN A 280 21.01 19.06 9.31
C ASN A 280 20.29 19.26 7.96
N SER A 281 21.04 19.50 6.90
CA SER A 281 20.53 19.67 5.52
C SER A 281 21.29 18.77 4.56
N GLY A 282 21.62 17.56 5.05
CA GLY A 282 22.44 16.62 4.32
C GLY A 282 23.95 16.95 4.39
N CYS A 283 24.78 15.97 4.12
CA CYS A 283 26.23 16.06 4.04
C CYS A 283 26.76 14.82 3.33
N MET A 284 28.06 14.81 3.02
CA MET A 284 28.68 13.68 2.31
C MET A 284 28.48 12.34 3.05
N GLN A 285 28.52 12.33 4.39
CA GLN A 285 28.31 11.12 5.19
C GLN A 285 26.85 10.64 5.12
N PHE A 286 25.88 11.55 4.99
CA PHE A 286 24.48 11.18 4.74
C PHE A 286 24.32 10.51 3.39
N GLU A 287 24.94 11.05 2.36
CA GLU A 287 24.93 10.43 1.03
C GLU A 287 25.66 9.07 1.04
N ALA A 288 26.72 8.91 1.84
CA ALA A 288 27.39 7.63 2.04
C ALA A 288 26.47 6.56 2.65
N ALA A 289 25.54 6.94 3.52
CA ALA A 289 24.60 6.02 4.14
C ALA A 289 23.48 5.58 3.19
N ARG A 290 23.12 6.40 2.18
CA ARG A 290 21.96 6.20 1.31
C ARG A 290 21.92 4.83 0.60
N PRO A 291 22.99 4.30 0.01
CA PRO A 291 22.97 3.00 -0.65
C PRO A 291 22.70 1.81 0.30
N SER A 292 22.83 2.02 1.61
CA SER A 292 22.69 0.98 2.64
C SER A 292 21.44 1.13 3.51
N TRP A 293 20.53 2.07 3.18
CA TRP A 293 19.28 2.20 3.91
C TRP A 293 18.51 0.89 3.90
N ARG A 294 17.81 0.63 4.98
CA ARG A 294 17.00 -0.58 5.15
C ARG A 294 15.52 -0.26 5.05
N GLN A 295 14.75 -1.26 4.65
CA GLN A 295 13.30 -1.18 4.65
C GLN A 295 12.72 -1.77 5.94
N MET A 296 11.57 -1.23 6.35
CA MET A 296 10.76 -1.81 7.39
C MET A 296 10.27 -3.19 6.94
N PRO A 297 10.38 -4.25 7.79
CA PRO A 297 9.81 -5.55 7.47
C PRO A 297 8.29 -5.49 7.48
N ALA A 298 7.64 -6.44 6.80
CA ALA A 298 6.19 -6.53 6.73
C ALA A 298 5.63 -7.68 7.58
N ALA A 299 4.34 -7.57 7.92
CA ALA A 299 3.61 -8.63 8.63
C ALA A 299 3.37 -9.85 7.73
N VAL A 300 3.05 -9.61 6.47
CA VAL A 300 3.00 -10.64 5.41
C VAL A 300 4.05 -10.29 4.36
N GLN A 301 4.90 -11.25 4.00
CA GLN A 301 6.05 -11.04 3.14
C GLN A 301 5.99 -11.94 1.91
N VAL A 302 6.27 -11.39 0.73
CA VAL A 302 6.35 -12.11 -0.54
C VAL A 302 7.67 -11.80 -1.22
N SER A 303 8.52 -12.81 -1.45
CA SER A 303 9.83 -12.64 -2.10
C SER A 303 10.19 -13.85 -2.96
N ALA A 304 10.91 -13.66 -4.05
CA ALA A 304 11.22 -14.73 -5.00
C ALA A 304 9.99 -15.62 -5.24
N ALA A 305 8.93 -14.99 -5.73
CA ALA A 305 7.62 -15.62 -5.88
C ALA A 305 6.90 -15.13 -7.13
N ASN A 306 6.02 -15.96 -7.70
CA ASN A 306 5.21 -15.56 -8.85
C ASN A 306 3.77 -16.11 -8.75
N ASN A 307 2.82 -15.42 -9.41
CA ASN A 307 1.42 -15.82 -9.41
C ASN A 307 0.82 -15.96 -8.00
N VAL A 308 0.99 -14.95 -7.15
CA VAL A 308 0.40 -14.92 -5.80
C VAL A 308 -0.76 -13.92 -5.78
N THR A 309 -1.88 -14.35 -5.21
CA THR A 309 -3.09 -13.53 -5.14
C THR A 309 -3.57 -13.40 -3.69
N PHE A 310 -3.90 -12.17 -3.30
CA PHE A 310 -4.65 -11.86 -2.08
C PHE A 310 -5.98 -11.23 -2.50
N SER A 311 -7.10 -11.78 -2.06
CA SER A 311 -8.42 -11.30 -2.46
C SER A 311 -9.45 -11.37 -1.33
N ASN A 312 -10.21 -10.31 -1.14
CA ASN A 312 -11.19 -10.20 -0.06
C ASN A 312 -10.61 -10.43 1.35
N ASP A 313 -9.31 -10.22 1.53
CA ASP A 313 -8.61 -10.38 2.79
C ASP A 313 -8.68 -9.09 3.62
N GLN A 314 -8.43 -9.21 4.92
CA GLN A 314 -8.29 -8.08 5.82
C GLN A 314 -6.89 -8.07 6.44
N PHE A 315 -6.21 -6.94 6.36
CA PHE A 315 -4.93 -6.66 6.99
C PHE A 315 -5.16 -5.56 8.02
N VAL A 316 -5.39 -5.95 9.26
CA VAL A 316 -5.85 -5.02 10.31
C VAL A 316 -5.00 -5.15 11.57
N ASN A 317 -4.80 -4.03 12.28
CA ASN A 317 -4.09 -4.03 13.56
C ASN A 317 -2.68 -4.68 13.44
N LEU A 318 -1.90 -4.24 12.47
CA LEU A 318 -0.55 -4.71 12.22
C LEU A 318 0.47 -3.66 12.67
N GLY A 319 1.53 -4.08 13.36
CA GLY A 319 2.49 -3.21 14.01
C GLY A 319 3.59 -2.63 13.12
N GLN A 320 3.52 -2.86 11.81
CA GLN A 320 4.45 -2.38 10.78
C GLN A 320 3.76 -2.40 9.42
N THR A 321 4.53 -2.29 8.30
CA THR A 321 3.98 -2.48 6.95
C THR A 321 3.18 -3.78 6.89
N ALA A 322 1.95 -3.70 6.37
CA ALA A 322 1.06 -4.85 6.37
C ALA A 322 1.52 -5.93 5.37
N LEU A 323 1.79 -5.55 4.12
CA LEU A 323 2.23 -6.47 3.07
C LEU A 323 3.48 -5.93 2.36
N GLY A 324 4.57 -6.69 2.40
CA GLY A 324 5.82 -6.42 1.70
C GLY A 324 5.99 -7.36 0.50
N ILE A 325 6.25 -6.81 -0.69
CA ILE A 325 6.35 -7.59 -1.92
C ILE A 325 7.69 -7.26 -2.61
N GLY A 326 8.59 -8.23 -2.71
CA GLY A 326 9.87 -8.03 -3.40
C GLY A 326 10.74 -6.94 -2.79
N ASN A 327 10.78 -6.84 -1.48
CA ASN A 327 11.60 -5.88 -0.75
C ASN A 327 13.08 -6.31 -0.74
N ASP A 328 13.98 -5.47 -0.24
CA ASP A 328 15.38 -5.86 -0.04
C ASP A 328 15.51 -7.02 0.98
N ALA A 329 16.58 -7.77 0.86
CA ALA A 329 16.79 -8.98 1.66
C ALA A 329 16.72 -8.75 3.18
N ASN A 330 17.06 -7.55 3.67
CA ASN A 330 16.98 -7.22 5.09
C ASN A 330 15.54 -7.16 5.64
N ALA A 331 14.56 -6.98 4.78
CA ALA A 331 13.13 -6.93 5.16
C ALA A 331 12.45 -8.31 5.09
N HIS A 332 13.15 -9.34 4.65
CA HIS A 332 12.62 -10.70 4.51
C HIS A 332 13.42 -11.71 5.32
N ALA A 333 12.71 -12.57 6.05
CA ALA A 333 13.33 -13.64 6.82
C ALA A 333 13.98 -14.73 5.95
N SER A 334 13.61 -14.84 4.67
CA SER A 334 14.24 -15.73 3.71
C SER A 334 15.67 -15.30 3.32
N GLY A 335 16.00 -14.01 3.51
CA GLY A 335 17.26 -13.42 3.04
C GLY A 335 17.35 -13.21 1.53
N VAL A 336 16.29 -13.52 0.75
CA VAL A 336 16.25 -13.30 -0.71
C VAL A 336 15.64 -11.95 -1.07
N GLY A 337 14.43 -11.67 -0.61
CA GLY A 337 13.78 -10.35 -0.76
C GLY A 337 13.16 -10.09 -2.12
N LEU A 338 13.97 -9.82 -3.13
CA LEU A 338 13.56 -9.43 -4.48
C LEU A 338 12.98 -10.60 -5.30
N GLY A 339 12.61 -10.33 -6.56
CA GLY A 339 12.20 -11.36 -7.53
C GLY A 339 10.74 -11.77 -7.40
N ALA A 340 9.87 -10.84 -7.04
CA ALA A 340 8.42 -11.05 -7.05
C ALA A 340 7.82 -10.65 -8.40
N SER A 341 6.92 -11.47 -8.96
CA SER A 341 6.26 -11.19 -10.23
C SER A 341 4.82 -11.69 -10.27
N ASN A 342 3.97 -10.99 -11.02
CA ASN A 342 2.57 -11.35 -11.20
C ASN A 342 1.81 -11.51 -9.87
N ILE A 343 1.88 -10.46 -9.03
CA ILE A 343 1.26 -10.41 -7.71
C ILE A 343 0.00 -9.55 -7.78
N THR A 344 -1.11 -10.10 -7.31
CA THR A 344 -2.40 -9.41 -7.30
C THR A 344 -2.92 -9.25 -5.88
N VAL A 345 -3.28 -8.02 -5.51
CA VAL A 345 -3.98 -7.68 -4.26
C VAL A 345 -5.26 -6.96 -4.64
N THR A 346 -6.39 -7.57 -4.34
CA THR A 346 -7.68 -7.04 -4.80
C THR A 346 -8.77 -7.22 -3.77
N ARG A 347 -9.72 -6.25 -3.71
CA ARG A 347 -10.90 -6.28 -2.83
C ARG A 347 -10.58 -6.55 -1.37
N SER A 348 -9.38 -6.19 -0.96
CA SER A 348 -8.89 -6.38 0.40
C SER A 348 -8.98 -5.06 1.18
N GLU A 349 -9.08 -5.19 2.49
CA GLU A 349 -9.11 -4.06 3.42
C GLU A 349 -7.80 -3.98 4.19
N PHE A 350 -7.24 -2.78 4.27
CA PHE A 350 -6.08 -2.46 5.08
C PHE A 350 -6.49 -1.36 6.06
N ALA A 351 -6.50 -1.66 7.34
CA ALA A 351 -7.01 -0.73 8.34
C ALA A 351 -6.29 -0.78 9.68
N SER A 352 -6.25 0.35 10.36
CA SER A 352 -5.75 0.47 11.74
C SER A 352 -4.33 -0.09 11.92
N GLY A 353 -3.48 0.07 10.90
CA GLY A 353 -2.09 -0.39 10.92
C GLY A 353 -1.12 0.67 11.38
N SER A 354 -0.03 0.24 12.01
CA SER A 354 1.03 1.14 12.50
C SER A 354 1.80 1.86 11.38
N ALA A 355 1.86 1.25 10.18
CA ALA A 355 2.58 1.76 9.02
C ALA A 355 1.72 1.69 7.74
N GLY A 356 2.35 1.59 6.55
CA GLY A 356 1.66 1.54 5.26
C GLY A 356 0.99 0.19 4.98
N ALA A 357 0.07 0.19 4.01
CA ALA A 357 -0.63 -1.03 3.60
C ALA A 357 0.31 -1.95 2.78
N VAL A 358 0.91 -1.43 1.71
CA VAL A 358 1.77 -2.24 0.84
C VAL A 358 3.03 -1.48 0.43
N VAL A 359 4.18 -2.11 0.61
CA VAL A 359 5.45 -1.67 0.01
C VAL A 359 5.89 -2.73 -1.00
N ALA A 360 5.99 -2.33 -2.27
CA ALA A 360 6.36 -3.22 -3.37
C ALA A 360 7.68 -2.76 -4.00
N GLY A 361 8.67 -3.63 -3.99
CA GLY A 361 10.03 -3.35 -4.45
C GLY A 361 11.01 -3.04 -3.33
N GLY A 362 12.29 -3.11 -3.64
CA GLY A 362 13.41 -2.76 -2.77
C GLY A 362 13.86 -1.32 -2.97
N VAL A 363 14.87 -0.88 -2.21
CA VAL A 363 15.48 0.47 -2.29
C VAL A 363 16.97 0.44 -2.55
N GLN A 364 17.60 -0.75 -2.47
CA GLN A 364 19.05 -0.94 -2.66
C GLN A 364 19.40 -1.27 -4.12
N ALA A 365 20.70 -1.35 -4.43
CA ALA A 365 21.23 -1.45 -5.78
C ALA A 365 20.60 -2.56 -6.64
N ASN A 366 20.42 -3.76 -6.08
CA ASN A 366 19.82 -4.87 -6.83
C ASN A 366 18.33 -4.67 -7.14
N ALA A 367 17.65 -3.77 -6.45
CA ALA A 367 16.25 -3.45 -6.77
C ALA A 367 16.16 -2.55 -8.01
N HIS A 368 17.05 -1.54 -8.12
CA HIS A 368 17.01 -0.58 -9.23
C HIS A 368 17.91 -0.93 -10.42
N HIS A 369 19.04 -1.60 -10.18
CA HIS A 369 19.97 -2.10 -11.20
C HIS A 369 20.39 -3.52 -10.84
N PRO A 370 19.51 -4.50 -11.04
CA PRO A 370 19.76 -5.87 -10.63
C PRO A 370 20.93 -6.49 -11.39
N SER A 371 21.77 -7.21 -10.67
CA SER A 371 22.86 -8.00 -11.26
C SER A 371 22.34 -9.29 -11.94
N ASP A 372 21.10 -9.66 -11.69
CA ASP A 372 20.42 -10.82 -12.26
C ASP A 372 18.96 -10.44 -12.58
N SER A 373 18.51 -10.75 -13.79
CA SER A 373 17.14 -10.43 -14.24
C SER A 373 16.04 -11.09 -13.39
N ARG A 374 16.34 -12.18 -12.70
CA ARG A 374 15.41 -12.86 -11.77
C ARG A 374 15.11 -12.03 -10.52
N MET A 375 15.92 -11.01 -10.22
CA MET A 375 15.69 -10.06 -9.12
C MET A 375 14.65 -9.00 -9.48
N ILE A 376 14.29 -8.83 -10.76
CA ILE A 376 13.33 -7.80 -11.18
C ILE A 376 11.96 -8.07 -10.58
N ASN A 377 11.47 -7.10 -9.82
CA ASN A 377 10.10 -7.06 -9.35
C ASN A 377 9.19 -6.53 -10.47
N ARG A 378 8.08 -7.22 -10.78
CA ARG A 378 7.25 -6.82 -11.92
C ARG A 378 5.83 -7.35 -11.86
N ASP A 379 4.97 -6.71 -12.66
CA ASP A 379 3.59 -7.14 -12.91
C ASP A 379 2.75 -7.19 -11.62
N PHE A 380 2.66 -6.05 -10.93
CA PHE A 380 1.85 -5.91 -9.71
C PHE A 380 0.51 -5.26 -10.02
N THR A 381 -0.54 -5.83 -9.43
CA THR A 381 -1.89 -5.27 -9.47
C THR A 381 -2.41 -5.04 -8.06
N PHE A 382 -2.73 -3.79 -7.75
CA PHE A 382 -3.39 -3.36 -6.53
C PHE A 382 -4.71 -2.68 -6.90
N SER A 383 -5.83 -3.38 -6.72
CA SER A 383 -7.11 -2.92 -7.28
C SER A 383 -8.30 -3.15 -6.36
N ASN A 384 -9.23 -2.21 -6.36
CA ASN A 384 -10.48 -2.29 -5.58
C ASN A 384 -10.26 -2.54 -4.08
N ASN A 385 -9.15 -2.09 -3.52
CA ASN A 385 -8.86 -2.22 -2.10
C ASN A 385 -9.33 -0.99 -1.34
N ARG A 386 -9.69 -1.18 -0.09
CA ARG A 386 -9.93 -0.11 0.87
C ARG A 386 -8.74 0.02 1.80
N VAL A 387 -8.16 1.22 1.88
CA VAL A 387 -7.02 1.52 2.76
C VAL A 387 -7.36 2.72 3.62
N HIS A 388 -7.37 2.55 4.95
CA HIS A 388 -7.72 3.65 5.83
C HIS A 388 -7.13 3.49 7.23
N ASP A 389 -7.00 4.62 7.93
CA ASP A 389 -6.50 4.66 9.31
C ASP A 389 -5.17 3.90 9.48
N MET A 390 -4.29 4.00 8.47
CA MET A 390 -2.94 3.44 8.51
C MET A 390 -1.94 4.51 8.99
N GLY A 391 -0.71 4.11 9.30
CA GLY A 391 0.34 5.02 9.75
C GLY A 391 0.13 5.52 11.18
N LEU A 392 -0.47 4.71 12.07
CA LEU A 392 -0.78 5.11 13.44
C LEU A 392 0.47 5.38 14.28
N ASP A 393 1.55 4.62 14.07
CA ASP A 393 2.82 4.76 14.79
C ASP A 393 3.95 5.29 13.89
N TYR A 394 3.89 5.08 12.57
CA TYR A 394 4.91 5.50 11.61
C TYR A 394 4.29 6.43 10.57
N ARG A 395 4.23 7.72 10.91
CA ARG A 395 3.44 8.72 10.18
C ARG A 395 4.07 9.22 8.88
N GLY A 396 5.34 8.90 8.63
CA GLY A 396 6.03 9.20 7.37
C GLY A 396 5.76 8.20 6.25
N ILE A 397 4.71 7.35 6.36
CA ILE A 397 4.46 6.23 5.45
C ILE A 397 3.17 6.44 4.65
N SER A 398 3.24 6.22 3.32
CA SER A 398 2.10 6.21 2.40
C SER A 398 1.34 4.89 2.44
N SER A 399 0.11 4.89 1.92
CA SER A 399 -0.70 3.67 1.86
C SER A 399 -0.08 2.59 0.98
N PHE A 400 0.29 2.94 -0.24
CA PHE A 400 0.92 2.03 -1.20
C PHE A 400 2.16 2.70 -1.79
N LEU A 401 3.28 1.96 -1.80
CA LEU A 401 4.55 2.40 -2.36
C LEU A 401 5.14 1.35 -3.30
N PRO A 402 5.00 1.46 -4.62
CA PRO A 402 5.90 0.79 -5.55
C PRO A 402 7.20 1.59 -5.66
N THR A 403 8.34 0.98 -5.34
CA THR A 403 9.66 1.60 -5.43
C THR A 403 10.28 1.39 -6.83
N TYR A 404 11.10 0.36 -7.01
CA TYR A 404 11.69 -0.03 -8.28
C TYR A 404 11.01 -1.29 -8.80
N VAL A 405 9.97 -1.11 -9.60
CA VAL A 405 9.10 -2.16 -10.12
C VAL A 405 8.88 -1.91 -11.61
N THR A 406 8.71 -2.96 -12.38
CA THR A 406 8.25 -2.88 -13.77
C THR A 406 6.78 -3.28 -13.84
N ASN A 407 5.91 -2.46 -14.45
CA ASN A 407 4.47 -2.70 -14.58
C ASN A 407 3.73 -2.78 -13.23
N ALA A 408 3.46 -1.65 -12.60
CA ALA A 408 2.59 -1.58 -11.42
C ALA A 408 1.25 -0.95 -11.79
N THR A 409 0.15 -1.66 -11.60
CA THR A 409 -1.22 -1.18 -11.79
C THR A 409 -1.87 -0.93 -10.44
N ILE A 410 -2.23 0.33 -10.17
CA ILE A 410 -2.86 0.79 -8.94
C ILE A 410 -4.18 1.45 -9.34
N THR A 411 -5.29 0.72 -9.20
CA THR A 411 -6.53 1.15 -9.83
C THR A 411 -7.75 0.92 -8.95
N HIS A 412 -8.65 1.89 -8.97
CA HIS A 412 -9.95 1.81 -8.29
C HIS A 412 -9.88 1.51 -6.80
N ASN A 413 -8.85 1.99 -6.12
CA ASN A 413 -8.77 1.88 -4.66
C ASN A 413 -9.43 3.10 -4.00
N GLU A 414 -9.97 2.89 -2.80
CA GLU A 414 -10.39 3.95 -1.89
C GLU A 414 -9.37 4.08 -0.76
N ILE A 415 -8.77 5.28 -0.61
CA ILE A 415 -7.67 5.54 0.32
C ILE A 415 -8.01 6.77 1.15
N TYR A 416 -8.05 6.65 2.48
CA TYR A 416 -8.41 7.78 3.33
C TYR A 416 -7.85 7.69 4.76
N ASN A 417 -7.96 8.81 5.49
CA ASN A 417 -7.46 8.96 6.86
C ASN A 417 -5.97 8.60 7.01
N MET A 418 -5.14 9.06 6.06
CA MET A 418 -3.69 8.84 6.12
C MET A 418 -2.99 10.04 6.78
N PRO A 419 -1.98 9.81 7.62
CA PRO A 419 -1.17 10.89 8.19
C PRO A 419 -0.30 11.57 7.15
N TYR A 420 0.13 10.83 6.13
CA TYR A 420 0.99 11.24 5.03
C TYR A 420 0.29 11.10 3.68
N SER A 421 1.08 10.98 2.60
CA SER A 421 0.58 10.86 1.22
C SER A 421 -0.39 9.69 1.03
N GLY A 422 -1.39 9.90 0.20
CA GLY A 422 -2.30 8.82 -0.21
C GLY A 422 -1.54 7.69 -0.92
N LEU A 423 -0.89 8.01 -2.01
CA LEU A 423 -0.01 7.12 -2.77
C LEU A 423 1.35 7.77 -2.95
N THR A 424 2.43 6.99 -2.81
CA THR A 424 3.77 7.38 -3.29
C THR A 424 4.20 6.40 -4.37
N VAL A 425 4.65 6.89 -5.52
CA VAL A 425 5.07 6.05 -6.65
C VAL A 425 6.47 6.41 -7.09
N GLY A 426 7.37 5.43 -7.12
CA GLY A 426 8.79 5.62 -7.34
C GLY A 426 9.58 5.80 -6.04
N TYR A 427 10.90 5.87 -6.15
CA TYR A 427 11.82 6.00 -5.03
C TYR A 427 13.18 6.53 -5.49
N GLY A 428 13.96 7.10 -4.57
CA GLY A 428 15.39 7.42 -4.77
C GLY A 428 15.67 8.82 -5.31
N TRP A 429 14.65 9.67 -5.46
CA TRP A 429 14.80 11.11 -5.80
C TRP A 429 15.61 11.35 -7.08
N GLY A 430 15.59 10.42 -8.05
CA GLY A 430 16.33 10.49 -9.29
C GLY A 430 17.83 10.22 -9.18
N ALA A 431 18.34 9.93 -7.99
CA ALA A 431 19.76 9.67 -7.76
C ALA A 431 20.28 8.44 -8.51
N ASN A 432 19.43 7.44 -8.74
CA ASN A 432 19.75 6.17 -9.38
C ASN A 432 19.33 6.13 -10.87
N ASP A 433 18.66 7.18 -11.35
CA ASP A 433 18.21 7.25 -12.75
C ASP A 433 19.37 7.34 -13.73
N ALA A 434 19.13 7.00 -15.00
CA ALA A 434 20.11 7.13 -16.08
C ALA A 434 20.67 8.56 -16.15
N GLY A 435 21.98 8.69 -16.06
CA GLY A 435 22.68 9.96 -15.99
C GLY A 435 22.74 10.59 -14.59
N GLY A 436 22.06 10.03 -13.59
CA GLY A 436 22.06 10.52 -12.22
C GLY A 436 21.66 11.99 -12.09
N SER A 437 22.12 12.68 -11.06
CA SER A 437 21.92 14.10 -10.83
C SER A 437 23.23 14.81 -10.52
N ASN A 438 23.41 16.03 -11.06
CA ASN A 438 24.58 16.86 -10.74
C ASN A 438 24.50 17.35 -9.28
N ASP A 439 23.31 17.57 -8.75
CA ASP A 439 23.11 17.98 -7.37
C ASP A 439 23.59 16.90 -6.41
N TYR A 440 23.27 15.64 -6.68
CA TYR A 440 23.78 14.50 -5.90
C TYR A 440 25.28 14.27 -6.11
N ALA A 441 25.82 14.54 -7.30
CA ALA A 441 27.26 14.53 -7.53
C ALA A 441 27.97 15.58 -6.64
N ASN A 442 27.44 16.79 -6.59
CA ASN A 442 27.96 17.87 -5.76
C ASN A 442 27.89 17.56 -4.25
N ARG A 443 26.90 16.78 -3.82
CA ARG A 443 26.77 16.28 -2.44
C ARG A 443 27.69 15.09 -2.15
N GLY A 444 28.37 14.53 -3.18
CA GLY A 444 29.33 13.45 -3.03
C GLY A 444 28.73 12.04 -3.08
N LEU A 445 27.46 11.86 -3.47
CA LEU A 445 26.80 10.54 -3.52
C LEU A 445 27.59 9.54 -4.39
N TYR A 446 28.04 9.97 -5.55
CA TYR A 446 28.72 9.08 -6.51
C TYR A 446 30.17 8.73 -6.14
N ASN A 447 30.62 9.12 -4.94
CA ASN A 447 31.80 8.54 -4.31
C ASN A 447 31.49 7.19 -3.64
N PHE A 448 30.20 6.87 -3.41
CA PHE A 448 29.75 5.71 -2.63
C PHE A 448 28.90 4.74 -3.44
N GLN A 449 28.38 5.17 -4.57
CA GLN A 449 27.67 4.34 -5.53
C GLN A 449 28.00 4.76 -6.97
N PRO A 450 27.79 3.91 -7.98
CA PRO A 450 27.95 4.31 -9.38
C PRO A 450 26.96 5.42 -9.77
N ARG A 451 27.38 6.30 -10.67
CA ARG A 451 26.46 7.12 -11.46
C ARG A 451 26.01 6.28 -12.64
N TYR A 452 24.83 5.72 -12.54
CA TYR A 452 24.30 4.80 -13.53
C TYR A 452 24.05 5.48 -14.87
N THR A 453 24.30 4.77 -15.97
CA THR A 453 24.05 5.24 -17.34
C THR A 453 22.80 4.58 -17.96
N THR A 454 22.27 3.55 -17.32
CA THR A 454 21.09 2.81 -17.74
C THR A 454 19.88 3.20 -16.88
N ALA A 455 18.67 2.97 -17.41
CA ALA A 455 17.44 3.19 -16.66
C ALA A 455 17.31 2.20 -15.49
N THR A 456 16.62 2.62 -14.45
CA THR A 456 16.19 1.74 -13.35
C THR A 456 15.12 0.76 -13.83
N THR A 457 14.76 -0.21 -12.99
CA THR A 457 13.63 -1.12 -13.26
C THR A 457 12.26 -0.44 -13.10
N ALA A 458 12.19 0.79 -12.59
CA ALA A 458 10.93 1.53 -12.43
C ALA A 458 10.39 1.98 -13.78
N SER A 459 9.25 1.43 -14.19
CA SER A 459 8.60 1.80 -15.46
C SER A 459 7.15 1.34 -15.49
N ASN A 460 6.35 2.05 -16.31
CA ASN A 460 4.96 1.67 -16.63
C ASN A 460 4.06 1.57 -15.38
N TYR A 461 4.10 2.58 -14.52
CA TYR A 461 3.15 2.68 -13.40
C TYR A 461 1.82 3.25 -13.90
N GLN A 462 0.74 2.52 -13.63
CA GLN A 462 -0.62 2.88 -14.03
C GLN A 462 -1.43 3.19 -12.76
N VAL A 463 -1.52 4.46 -12.39
CA VAL A 463 -2.28 4.96 -11.23
C VAL A 463 -3.59 5.54 -11.75
N THR A 464 -4.67 4.75 -11.71
CA THR A 464 -5.89 5.10 -12.44
C THR A 464 -7.15 4.89 -11.62
N GLY A 465 -8.09 5.81 -11.68
CA GLY A 465 -9.42 5.64 -11.10
C GLY A 465 -9.46 5.50 -9.58
N ASN A 466 -8.44 5.94 -8.85
CA ASN A 466 -8.44 5.86 -7.38
C ASN A 466 -9.20 7.04 -6.77
N TYR A 467 -9.91 6.79 -5.68
CA TYR A 467 -10.51 7.80 -4.82
C TYR A 467 -9.67 7.96 -3.56
N ILE A 468 -9.04 9.13 -3.41
CA ILE A 468 -8.08 9.41 -2.33
C ILE A 468 -8.56 10.66 -1.59
N HIS A 469 -8.81 10.52 -0.29
CA HIS A 469 -9.35 11.63 0.48
C HIS A 469 -8.91 11.62 1.95
N ASP A 470 -8.97 12.77 2.59
CA ASP A 470 -8.57 12.91 4.00
C ASP A 470 -7.16 12.38 4.26
N VAL A 471 -6.23 12.69 3.37
CA VAL A 471 -4.80 12.33 3.48
C VAL A 471 -3.94 13.55 3.84
N MET A 472 -2.67 13.36 4.15
CA MET A 472 -1.76 14.41 4.63
C MET A 472 -2.25 15.08 5.93
N ARG A 473 -2.78 14.31 6.87
CA ARG A 473 -3.44 14.85 8.06
C ARG A 473 -2.49 15.29 9.16
N GLN A 474 -1.24 14.82 9.14
CA GLN A 474 -0.25 15.10 10.20
C GLN A 474 1.08 15.64 9.67
N THR A 475 1.53 15.14 8.55
CA THR A 475 2.72 15.60 7.86
C THR A 475 2.35 16.53 6.70
N THR A 476 3.31 17.25 6.12
CA THR A 476 3.00 18.34 5.18
C THR A 476 3.68 18.23 3.82
N ASP A 477 4.85 17.61 3.75
CA ASP A 477 5.65 17.53 2.52
C ASP A 477 5.36 16.22 1.77
N GLY A 478 4.26 16.21 1.07
CA GLY A 478 3.71 15.11 0.29
C GLY A 478 2.43 15.53 -0.40
N GLY A 479 1.68 14.59 -0.96
CA GLY A 479 0.47 14.89 -1.74
C GLY A 479 -0.56 13.79 -1.73
N CYS A 480 -1.65 14.03 -2.44
CA CYS A 480 -2.62 12.97 -2.76
C CYS A 480 -1.92 11.82 -3.49
N ILE A 481 -1.22 12.16 -4.57
CA ILE A 481 -0.33 11.27 -5.32
C ILE A 481 1.05 11.95 -5.40
N TYR A 482 2.04 11.29 -4.83
CA TYR A 482 3.40 11.77 -4.69
C TYR A 482 4.32 10.91 -5.56
N THR A 483 5.14 11.53 -6.42
CA THR A 483 6.00 10.81 -7.37
C THR A 483 7.47 11.12 -7.13
N LEU A 484 8.31 10.13 -7.42
CA LEU A 484 9.77 10.21 -7.30
C LEU A 484 10.45 9.50 -8.47
N SER A 485 11.57 10.06 -8.94
CA SER A 485 12.41 9.44 -9.98
C SER A 485 11.73 9.28 -11.35
N ALA A 486 12.47 8.80 -12.32
CA ALA A 486 11.97 8.58 -13.68
C ALA A 486 11.07 7.34 -13.75
N ASN A 487 9.93 7.47 -14.43
CA ASN A 487 9.03 6.36 -14.73
C ASN A 487 8.55 6.42 -16.19
N PRO A 488 9.32 5.86 -17.13
CA PRO A 488 8.88 5.77 -18.51
C PRO A 488 7.52 5.08 -18.64
N ASN A 489 6.61 5.68 -19.42
CA ASN A 489 5.21 5.25 -19.56
C ASN A 489 4.37 5.33 -18.28
N GLY A 490 4.79 6.10 -17.28
CA GLY A 490 4.02 6.34 -16.06
C GLY A 490 2.74 7.13 -16.36
N MET A 491 1.59 6.65 -15.87
CA MET A 491 0.27 7.24 -16.09
C MET A 491 -0.42 7.51 -14.76
N ILE A 492 -0.91 8.73 -14.57
CA ILE A 492 -1.75 9.15 -13.44
C ILE A 492 -3.06 9.69 -14.04
N ARG A 493 -4.14 8.90 -14.01
CA ARG A 493 -5.32 9.23 -14.80
C ARG A 493 -6.61 8.88 -14.06
N ASP A 494 -7.62 9.74 -14.28
CA ASP A 494 -8.98 9.50 -13.79
C ASP A 494 -9.08 9.34 -12.25
N ASN A 495 -8.09 9.88 -11.49
CA ASN A 495 -8.11 9.84 -10.04
C ASN A 495 -8.89 11.03 -9.46
N TYR A 496 -9.53 10.80 -8.32
CA TYR A 496 -10.21 11.83 -7.55
C TYR A 496 -9.53 12.05 -6.21
N CYS A 497 -8.96 13.23 -6.01
CA CYS A 497 -8.34 13.69 -4.77
C CYS A 497 -9.25 14.67 -4.04
N LEU A 498 -9.50 14.44 -2.73
CA LEU A 498 -10.46 15.25 -1.97
C LEU A 498 -10.00 15.49 -0.52
N ARG A 499 -10.20 16.70 0.00
CA ARG A 499 -9.91 17.07 1.41
C ARG A 499 -8.49 16.72 1.84
N LEU A 500 -7.52 17.37 1.22
CA LEU A 500 -6.10 17.16 1.50
C LEU A 500 -5.65 18.07 2.67
N GLY A 501 -4.88 17.53 3.61
CA GLY A 501 -4.34 18.28 4.76
C GLY A 501 -2.94 18.87 4.53
N GLY A 502 -2.22 18.42 3.50
CA GLY A 502 -0.85 18.84 3.17
C GLY A 502 -0.78 19.96 2.15
N TRP A 503 0.42 20.14 1.57
CA TRP A 503 0.70 21.26 0.68
C TRP A 503 0.31 21.02 -0.78
N PHE A 504 0.20 19.76 -1.24
CA PHE A 504 0.09 19.48 -2.66
C PHE A 504 -0.99 18.43 -2.99
N GLY A 505 -1.60 18.57 -4.15
CA GLY A 505 -2.47 17.55 -4.75
C GLY A 505 -1.64 16.48 -5.47
N LEU A 506 -1.33 16.71 -6.75
CA LEU A 506 -0.35 15.92 -7.48
C LEU A 506 1.04 16.51 -7.24
N TYR A 507 1.93 15.74 -6.63
CA TYR A 507 3.26 16.22 -6.27
C TYR A 507 4.34 15.44 -7.02
N PHE A 508 5.00 16.13 -7.96
CA PHE A 508 6.13 15.61 -8.73
C PHE A 508 7.42 16.09 -8.07
N ASP A 509 7.96 15.27 -7.18
CA ASP A 509 9.14 15.61 -6.40
C ASP A 509 10.44 15.23 -7.14
N GLU A 510 11.56 15.37 -6.47
CA GLU A 510 12.91 15.26 -7.02
C GLU A 510 13.08 14.07 -7.98
N GLY A 511 13.54 14.36 -9.18
CA GLY A 511 13.79 13.37 -10.21
C GLY A 511 12.55 12.84 -10.94
N SER A 512 11.34 13.25 -10.56
CA SER A 512 10.11 12.84 -11.25
C SER A 512 10.17 13.19 -12.73
N ARG A 513 10.09 12.17 -13.59
CA ARG A 513 10.16 12.32 -15.06
C ARG A 513 9.27 11.31 -15.78
N PHE A 514 8.79 11.74 -16.95
CA PHE A 514 8.06 10.89 -17.90
C PHE A 514 6.69 10.42 -17.41
N PHE A 515 6.13 11.09 -16.41
CA PHE A 515 4.75 10.85 -16.02
C PHE A 515 3.78 11.63 -16.90
N VAL A 516 2.68 10.98 -17.26
CA VAL A 516 1.52 11.60 -17.90
C VAL A 516 0.37 11.64 -16.90
N ALA A 517 0.04 12.83 -16.41
CA ALA A 517 -1.11 13.05 -15.53
C ALA A 517 -2.24 13.72 -16.34
N THR A 518 -3.38 13.04 -16.43
CA THR A 518 -4.50 13.54 -17.26
C THR A 518 -5.85 13.13 -16.68
N ASN A 519 -6.88 13.93 -16.93
CA ASN A 519 -8.25 13.68 -16.47
C ASN A 519 -8.38 13.46 -14.95
N ASN A 520 -7.50 14.03 -14.12
CA ASN A 520 -7.64 13.93 -12.68
C ASN A 520 -8.55 15.05 -12.15
N VAL A 521 -9.26 14.77 -11.06
CA VAL A 521 -10.01 15.76 -10.29
C VAL A 521 -9.34 15.97 -8.95
N VAL A 522 -8.93 17.21 -8.66
CA VAL A 522 -8.21 17.55 -7.42
C VAL A 522 -8.95 18.66 -6.70
N SER A 523 -9.53 18.32 -5.54
CA SER A 523 -10.21 19.25 -4.64
C SER A 523 -9.35 19.44 -3.39
N THR A 524 -8.66 20.58 -3.34
CA THR A 524 -7.68 20.85 -2.28
C THR A 524 -8.29 21.47 -1.03
N ASN A 525 -9.39 22.19 -1.12
CA ASN A 525 -10.05 22.97 -0.06
C ASN A 525 -9.16 24.01 0.66
N ILE A 526 -7.90 24.14 0.29
CA ILE A 526 -6.90 25.02 0.90
C ILE A 526 -6.04 25.63 -0.18
N GLY A 527 -5.53 26.81 0.03
CA GLY A 527 -4.79 27.61 -0.97
C GLY A 527 -3.42 27.06 -1.40
N PHE A 528 -3.26 25.75 -1.42
CA PHE A 528 -2.05 25.04 -1.87
C PHE A 528 -2.17 24.61 -3.34
N ASN A 529 -1.04 24.26 -3.94
CA ASN A 529 -1.01 23.88 -5.33
C ASN A 529 -1.71 22.53 -5.57
N TRP A 530 -2.60 22.48 -6.55
CA TRP A 530 -3.24 21.24 -6.97
C TRP A 530 -2.27 20.32 -7.74
N ALA A 531 -1.25 20.90 -8.40
CA ALA A 531 -0.16 20.18 -9.05
C ALA A 531 1.15 20.95 -8.87
N THR A 532 2.17 20.29 -8.37
CA THR A 532 3.47 20.89 -8.06
C THR A 532 4.61 20.04 -8.58
N VAL A 533 5.61 20.69 -9.14
CA VAL A 533 6.92 20.11 -9.45
C VAL A 533 7.94 20.70 -8.50
N ASN A 534 8.71 19.85 -7.85
CA ASN A 534 9.85 20.27 -7.06
C ASN A 534 11.11 20.31 -7.94
N TYR A 535 11.53 21.50 -8.32
CA TYR A 535 12.76 21.73 -9.06
C TYR A 535 13.98 21.92 -8.17
N CYS A 536 13.77 22.01 -6.86
CA CYS A 536 14.88 22.00 -5.90
C CYS A 536 15.59 20.65 -5.97
N CYS A 537 16.87 20.68 -5.76
CA CYS A 537 17.65 19.52 -5.30
C CYS A 537 17.85 18.39 -6.32
N ASN A 538 17.17 18.40 -7.46
CA ASN A 538 17.46 17.60 -8.65
C ASN A 538 17.06 18.32 -9.94
N SER A 539 18.03 18.89 -10.64
CA SER A 539 17.83 19.64 -11.89
C SER A 539 17.25 18.79 -13.05
N ASN A 540 17.20 17.47 -12.90
CA ASN A 540 16.62 16.58 -13.91
C ASN A 540 15.11 16.39 -13.76
N THR A 541 14.45 16.94 -12.72
CA THR A 541 12.99 16.88 -12.56
C THR A 541 12.32 17.58 -13.74
N GLY A 542 11.40 16.90 -14.44
CA GLY A 542 10.75 17.47 -15.64
C GLY A 542 10.32 16.42 -16.65
N ASN A 543 10.12 16.82 -17.92
CA ASN A 543 9.52 15.99 -18.98
C ASN A 543 8.19 15.35 -18.52
N LEU A 544 7.34 16.18 -17.90
CA LEU A 544 6.05 15.80 -17.38
C LEU A 544 4.95 16.29 -18.33
N THR A 545 3.87 15.52 -18.45
CA THR A 545 2.67 15.95 -19.16
C THR A 545 1.51 16.02 -18.15
N VAL A 546 0.99 17.23 -17.89
CA VAL A 546 -0.14 17.44 -16.98
C VAL A 546 -1.25 18.15 -17.73
N THR A 547 -2.29 17.41 -18.09
CA THR A 547 -3.29 17.90 -19.05
C THR A 547 -4.71 17.52 -18.63
N ASN A 548 -5.69 18.28 -19.14
CA ASN A 548 -7.12 17.97 -19.11
C ASN A 548 -7.65 17.57 -17.71
N SER A 549 -7.09 18.14 -16.66
CA SER A 549 -7.50 17.87 -15.29
C SER A 549 -8.32 19.02 -14.72
N TRP A 550 -9.11 18.76 -13.68
CA TRP A 550 -9.98 19.76 -13.04
C TRP A 550 -9.56 19.94 -11.59
N PHE A 551 -9.60 21.19 -11.11
CA PHE A 551 -9.23 21.52 -9.74
C PHE A 551 -10.08 22.70 -9.23
N ASP A 552 -10.33 22.75 -7.92
CA ASP A 552 -11.16 23.78 -7.29
C ASP A 552 -10.39 24.80 -6.46
N GLY A 553 -9.10 24.62 -6.30
CA GLY A 553 -8.27 25.54 -5.52
C GLY A 553 -6.78 25.34 -5.78
N GLY A 554 -6.00 26.31 -5.29
CA GLY A 554 -4.55 26.28 -5.44
C GLY A 554 -4.05 26.68 -6.83
N GLY A 555 -2.74 26.87 -6.90
CA GLY A 555 -1.99 27.14 -8.11
C GLY A 555 -1.35 25.93 -8.72
N SER A 556 -0.44 26.16 -9.66
CA SER A 556 0.48 25.16 -10.20
C SER A 556 1.79 25.84 -10.61
N ASN A 557 2.91 25.14 -10.46
CA ASN A 557 4.21 25.55 -10.99
C ASN A 557 4.73 24.62 -12.09
N VAL A 558 3.90 23.71 -12.60
CA VAL A 558 4.28 22.69 -13.60
C VAL A 558 4.65 23.30 -14.96
N SER A 559 4.16 24.48 -15.27
CA SER A 559 4.25 25.11 -16.58
C SER A 559 5.63 25.71 -16.94
N ASP A 560 6.70 25.36 -16.19
CA ASP A 560 8.05 25.83 -16.50
C ASP A 560 8.57 25.21 -17.81
N PRO A 561 8.74 26.00 -18.89
CA PRO A 561 9.16 25.50 -20.20
C PRO A 561 10.63 25.01 -20.22
N GLY A 562 11.45 25.43 -19.24
CA GLY A 562 12.87 25.06 -19.17
C GLY A 562 13.10 23.57 -18.83
N HIS A 563 12.05 22.86 -18.37
CA HIS A 563 12.14 21.48 -17.90
C HIS A 563 11.42 20.47 -18.81
N GLY A 564 11.04 20.87 -20.03
CA GLY A 564 10.37 19.98 -21.00
C GLY A 564 8.97 19.54 -20.63
N ASN A 565 8.29 20.27 -19.73
CA ASN A 565 6.94 19.95 -19.29
C ASN A 565 5.87 20.42 -20.29
N THR A 566 4.78 19.64 -20.38
CA THR A 566 3.54 20.03 -21.08
C THR A 566 2.46 20.26 -20.03
N PHE A 567 1.88 21.46 -20.03
CA PHE A 567 0.80 21.84 -19.15
C PHE A 567 -0.30 22.54 -19.95
N SER A 568 -1.44 21.84 -20.19
CA SER A 568 -2.51 22.37 -21.02
C SER A 568 -3.87 21.74 -20.71
N GLY A 569 -4.95 22.44 -21.06
CA GLY A 569 -6.31 21.92 -20.94
C GLY A 569 -6.80 21.72 -19.48
N ASN A 570 -6.03 22.15 -18.50
CA ASN A 570 -6.42 22.06 -17.08
C ASN A 570 -7.40 23.19 -16.74
N VAL A 571 -8.47 22.89 -16.03
CA VAL A 571 -9.58 23.80 -15.79
C VAL A 571 -9.79 24.02 -14.29
N GLN A 572 -9.70 25.27 -13.86
CA GLN A 572 -10.10 25.66 -12.52
C GLN A 572 -11.61 25.74 -12.42
N VAL A 573 -12.17 25.12 -11.42
CA VAL A 573 -13.61 25.07 -11.14
C VAL A 573 -13.91 25.89 -9.87
N SER A 574 -14.95 26.68 -9.89
CA SER A 574 -15.37 27.45 -8.72
C SER A 574 -16.54 26.79 -8.00
N ASN A 575 -16.51 26.81 -6.67
CA ASN A 575 -17.63 26.38 -5.81
C ASN A 575 -18.16 24.96 -6.09
N GLY A 576 -17.28 24.03 -6.49
CA GLY A 576 -17.68 22.63 -6.75
C GLY A 576 -18.57 22.44 -7.98
N ALA A 577 -18.65 23.43 -8.89
CA ALA A 577 -19.44 23.32 -10.12
C ALA A 577 -18.70 22.48 -11.19
N TRP A 578 -18.44 21.22 -10.86
CA TRP A 578 -17.68 20.30 -11.70
C TRP A 578 -18.35 20.08 -13.06
N PRO A 579 -17.66 20.29 -14.20
CA PRO A 579 -18.19 19.98 -15.53
C PRO A 579 -18.38 18.47 -15.71
N SER A 580 -19.16 18.06 -16.72
CA SER A 580 -19.55 16.66 -16.94
C SER A 580 -18.38 15.69 -17.01
N GLY A 581 -17.24 16.10 -17.60
CA GLY A 581 -16.02 15.27 -17.62
C GLY A 581 -15.47 15.01 -16.21
N ALA A 582 -15.41 16.03 -15.36
CA ALA A 582 -15.00 15.88 -13.97
C ALA A 582 -16.00 15.04 -13.16
N GLN A 583 -17.30 15.25 -13.37
CA GLN A 583 -18.34 14.45 -12.71
C GLN A 583 -18.23 12.96 -13.06
N ALA A 584 -17.88 12.64 -14.32
CA ALA A 584 -17.66 11.26 -14.74
C ALA A 584 -16.46 10.62 -14.00
N VAL A 585 -15.36 11.34 -13.84
CA VAL A 585 -14.21 10.88 -13.04
C VAL A 585 -14.60 10.67 -11.57
N ILE A 586 -15.26 11.66 -10.95
CA ILE A 586 -15.73 11.58 -9.56
C ILE A 586 -16.64 10.35 -9.35
N ALA A 587 -17.53 10.07 -10.29
CA ALA A 587 -18.47 8.97 -10.20
C ALA A 587 -17.82 7.58 -10.41
N SER A 588 -16.70 7.54 -11.13
CA SER A 588 -16.00 6.27 -11.46
C SER A 588 -14.77 6.00 -10.59
N ALA A 589 -14.28 6.99 -9.85
CA ALA A 589 -13.14 6.80 -8.96
C ALA A 589 -13.50 5.96 -7.72
N GLY A 590 -12.52 5.23 -7.20
CA GLY A 590 -12.69 4.37 -6.02
C GLY A 590 -13.16 2.95 -6.36
N ILE A 591 -13.54 2.22 -5.31
CA ILE A 591 -13.89 0.79 -5.39
C ILE A 591 -15.08 0.59 -6.34
N GLN A 592 -14.88 -0.29 -7.29
CA GLN A 592 -15.93 -0.67 -8.22
C GLN A 592 -16.81 -1.79 -7.62
N PRO A 593 -18.12 -1.75 -7.82
CA PRO A 593 -19.02 -2.83 -7.41
C PRO A 593 -18.57 -4.20 -7.93
N ASP A 594 -18.98 -5.27 -7.30
CA ASP A 594 -18.71 -6.63 -7.76
C ASP A 594 -19.07 -6.78 -9.25
N GLY A 595 -18.08 -7.09 -10.06
CA GLY A 595 -18.16 -7.08 -11.53
C GLY A 595 -17.47 -5.88 -12.21
N GLY A 596 -16.96 -4.88 -11.47
CA GLY A 596 -16.36 -3.64 -12.01
C GLY A 596 -14.82 -3.54 -12.02
N GLY A 597 -14.11 -4.59 -11.72
CA GLY A 597 -12.65 -4.64 -11.98
C GLY A 597 -12.42 -4.95 -13.44
N GLY A 598 -11.94 -3.98 -14.24
CA GLY A 598 -11.73 -4.16 -15.68
C GLY A 598 -10.90 -5.41 -15.98
N GLN A 599 -11.56 -6.49 -16.31
CA GLN A 599 -10.93 -7.66 -16.92
C GLN A 599 -10.41 -7.23 -18.28
N GLN A 600 -9.11 -7.00 -18.37
CA GLN A 600 -8.49 -6.52 -19.61
C GLN A 600 -7.96 -7.70 -20.43
N ASN A 601 -8.27 -7.71 -21.73
CA ASN A 601 -7.72 -8.66 -22.68
C ASN A 601 -7.96 -10.15 -22.29
N VAL A 602 -9.17 -10.46 -21.83
CA VAL A 602 -9.56 -11.80 -21.34
C VAL A 602 -10.51 -12.51 -22.30
N MET A 603 -10.49 -13.83 -22.29
CA MET A 603 -11.49 -14.65 -22.96
C MET A 603 -12.70 -14.90 -22.04
N ILE A 604 -13.91 -14.81 -22.58
CA ILE A 604 -15.15 -15.18 -21.90
C ILE A 604 -15.46 -16.63 -22.26
N VAL A 605 -15.31 -17.54 -21.30
CA VAL A 605 -15.40 -18.99 -21.52
C VAL A 605 -16.68 -19.57 -20.91
N GLY A 606 -17.49 -20.25 -21.70
CA GLY A 606 -18.70 -20.89 -21.25
C GLY A 606 -18.40 -22.11 -20.35
N ALA A 607 -19.00 -22.15 -19.15
CA ALA A 607 -18.79 -23.23 -18.18
C ALA A 607 -19.26 -24.59 -18.71
N GLN A 608 -20.34 -24.64 -19.52
CA GLN A 608 -20.85 -25.88 -20.11
C GLN A 608 -20.02 -26.36 -21.30
N SER A 609 -19.63 -25.43 -22.19
CA SER A 609 -19.03 -25.75 -23.47
C SER A 609 -17.50 -25.79 -23.43
N GLY A 610 -16.86 -25.13 -22.50
CA GLY A 610 -15.43 -24.85 -22.51
C GLY A 610 -14.97 -23.93 -23.66
N ARG A 611 -15.92 -23.41 -24.47
CA ARG A 611 -15.65 -22.54 -25.61
C ARG A 611 -15.76 -21.06 -25.27
N CYS A 612 -15.12 -20.24 -26.09
CA CYS A 612 -15.04 -18.80 -25.94
C CYS A 612 -16.19 -18.08 -26.66
N VAL A 613 -16.65 -16.98 -26.09
CA VAL A 613 -17.46 -15.98 -26.81
C VAL A 613 -16.58 -15.34 -27.88
N ASP A 614 -17.02 -15.51 -29.13
CA ASP A 614 -16.24 -15.28 -30.33
C ASP A 614 -16.99 -14.34 -31.30
N VAL A 615 -16.27 -13.44 -31.92
CA VAL A 615 -16.78 -12.66 -33.06
C VAL A 615 -16.45 -13.40 -34.33
N PRO A 616 -17.45 -13.93 -35.07
CA PRO A 616 -17.25 -14.76 -36.27
C PRO A 616 -16.34 -14.08 -37.30
N GLY A 617 -15.32 -14.81 -37.78
CA GLY A 617 -14.40 -14.31 -38.81
C GLY A 617 -13.63 -13.07 -38.43
N SER A 618 -13.49 -12.76 -37.17
CA SER A 618 -12.89 -11.51 -36.65
C SER A 618 -13.53 -10.24 -37.28
N SER A 619 -14.82 -10.31 -37.60
CA SER A 619 -15.57 -9.18 -38.20
C SER A 619 -15.62 -7.99 -37.26
N THR A 620 -15.37 -6.80 -37.79
CA THR A 620 -15.57 -5.53 -37.07
C THR A 620 -16.87 -4.82 -37.47
N THR A 621 -17.72 -5.49 -38.24
CA THR A 621 -18.99 -4.91 -38.77
C THR A 621 -20.03 -4.91 -37.64
N ASN A 622 -20.68 -3.74 -37.44
CA ASN A 622 -21.80 -3.60 -36.53
C ASN A 622 -22.94 -4.56 -36.91
N GLY A 623 -23.55 -5.21 -35.90
CA GLY A 623 -24.60 -6.20 -36.09
C GLY A 623 -24.09 -7.65 -36.23
N THR A 624 -22.77 -7.88 -36.21
CA THR A 624 -22.22 -9.24 -36.22
C THR A 624 -22.62 -9.96 -34.94
N GLN A 625 -23.42 -11.03 -35.03
CA GLN A 625 -23.88 -11.83 -33.91
C GLN A 625 -22.76 -12.73 -33.37
N LEU A 626 -22.58 -12.71 -32.07
CA LEU A 626 -21.60 -13.50 -31.33
C LEU A 626 -21.96 -14.99 -31.33
N GLN A 627 -20.95 -15.81 -31.24
CA GLN A 627 -21.04 -17.28 -31.20
C GLN A 627 -20.12 -17.90 -30.16
N LEU A 628 -20.29 -19.17 -29.89
CA LEU A 628 -19.27 -19.98 -29.23
C LEU A 628 -18.29 -20.49 -30.28
N TRP A 629 -17.02 -20.49 -29.96
CA TRP A 629 -15.96 -21.09 -30.78
C TRP A 629 -14.84 -21.62 -29.89
N ASP A 630 -14.07 -22.60 -30.40
CA ASP A 630 -12.89 -23.11 -29.71
C ASP A 630 -11.97 -21.96 -29.32
N CYS A 631 -11.53 -21.95 -28.07
CA CYS A 631 -10.67 -20.86 -27.54
C CYS A 631 -9.29 -20.92 -28.20
N HIS A 632 -8.94 -19.91 -28.97
CA HIS A 632 -7.65 -19.79 -29.64
C HIS A 632 -6.90 -18.49 -29.27
N GLY A 633 -7.49 -17.63 -28.42
CA GLY A 633 -6.86 -16.44 -27.91
C GLY A 633 -6.64 -15.31 -28.92
N GLY A 634 -7.28 -15.38 -30.11
CA GLY A 634 -7.26 -14.32 -31.10
C GLY A 634 -7.95 -13.05 -30.62
N THR A 635 -7.68 -11.91 -31.28
CA THR A 635 -8.24 -10.60 -30.91
C THR A 635 -9.77 -10.57 -30.91
N ASN A 636 -10.44 -11.43 -31.67
CA ASN A 636 -11.89 -11.59 -31.74
C ASN A 636 -12.50 -12.39 -30.57
N GLN A 637 -11.68 -12.91 -29.67
CA GLN A 637 -12.07 -13.58 -28.43
C GLN A 637 -11.53 -12.85 -27.20
N ARG A 638 -10.84 -11.72 -27.38
CA ARG A 638 -10.22 -10.93 -26.31
C ARG A 638 -11.10 -9.74 -25.96
N TRP A 639 -11.65 -9.80 -24.76
CA TRP A 639 -12.61 -8.82 -24.25
C TRP A 639 -12.01 -7.99 -23.14
N THR A 640 -12.40 -6.74 -23.07
CA THR A 640 -12.12 -5.85 -21.97
C THR A 640 -13.44 -5.48 -21.30
N TYR A 641 -13.59 -5.81 -20.03
CA TYR A 641 -14.73 -5.34 -19.25
C TYR A 641 -14.41 -3.98 -18.65
N THR A 642 -15.12 -2.95 -19.07
CA THR A 642 -14.85 -1.56 -18.72
C THR A 642 -15.52 -1.16 -17.40
N SER A 643 -15.08 -0.05 -16.80
CA SER A 643 -15.75 0.57 -15.63
C SER A 643 -17.18 1.03 -15.94
N SER A 644 -17.49 1.29 -17.22
CA SER A 644 -18.86 1.59 -17.69
C SER A 644 -19.71 0.33 -17.90
N ARG A 645 -19.28 -0.83 -17.38
CA ARG A 645 -19.93 -2.14 -17.52
C ARG A 645 -20.06 -2.62 -18.97
N GLN A 646 -19.21 -2.15 -19.88
CA GLN A 646 -19.20 -2.60 -21.27
C GLN A 646 -18.19 -3.74 -21.43
N LEU A 647 -18.56 -4.78 -22.18
CA LEU A 647 -17.66 -5.84 -22.64
C LEU A 647 -17.19 -5.44 -24.04
N MET A 648 -15.96 -4.96 -24.14
CA MET A 648 -15.39 -4.36 -25.36
C MET A 648 -14.39 -5.31 -26.01
N VAL A 649 -14.47 -5.43 -27.33
CA VAL A 649 -13.56 -6.18 -28.20
C VAL A 649 -12.99 -5.25 -29.28
N PHE A 650 -11.83 -5.55 -29.83
CA PHE A 650 -11.13 -4.72 -30.85
C PHE A 650 -10.86 -3.26 -30.44
N GLY A 651 -11.01 -2.91 -29.15
CA GLY A 651 -10.77 -1.57 -28.65
C GLY A 651 -11.91 -0.56 -28.85
N ASN A 652 -12.92 -0.86 -29.65
CA ASN A 652 -14.01 0.07 -29.96
C ASN A 652 -15.38 -0.56 -30.22
N LYS A 653 -15.52 -1.89 -30.16
CA LYS A 653 -16.78 -2.61 -30.32
C LYS A 653 -17.23 -3.19 -28.98
N CYS A 654 -18.49 -3.01 -28.65
CA CYS A 654 -19.09 -3.46 -27.41
C CYS A 654 -20.09 -4.59 -27.66
N LEU A 655 -20.16 -5.51 -26.71
CA LEU A 655 -21.21 -6.54 -26.61
C LEU A 655 -22.55 -5.82 -26.44
N ASP A 656 -23.50 -6.07 -27.32
CA ASP A 656 -24.69 -5.29 -27.51
C ASP A 656 -25.94 -6.19 -27.65
N ALA A 657 -27.01 -5.85 -26.93
CA ALA A 657 -28.30 -6.46 -27.14
C ALA A 657 -28.98 -5.81 -28.35
N ASN A 658 -29.05 -6.53 -29.47
CA ASN A 658 -29.46 -6.02 -30.77
C ASN A 658 -30.78 -5.22 -30.71
N ASN A 659 -30.77 -4.05 -31.34
CA ASN A 659 -31.91 -3.09 -31.39
C ASN A 659 -32.46 -2.75 -30.00
N GLN A 660 -31.62 -2.70 -28.96
CA GLN A 660 -32.02 -2.50 -27.57
C GLN A 660 -33.09 -3.49 -27.08
N GLY A 661 -33.10 -4.70 -27.65
CA GLY A 661 -34.05 -5.73 -27.33
C GLY A 661 -33.90 -6.24 -25.90
N THR A 662 -35.02 -6.50 -25.25
CA THR A 662 -35.07 -7.03 -23.87
C THR A 662 -35.77 -8.37 -23.77
N ALA A 663 -36.24 -8.95 -24.87
CA ALA A 663 -36.97 -10.21 -24.91
C ALA A 663 -36.03 -11.44 -24.96
N ASN A 664 -36.51 -12.60 -24.52
CA ASN A 664 -35.86 -13.87 -24.73
C ASN A 664 -35.62 -14.10 -26.24
N GLY A 665 -34.42 -14.57 -26.59
CA GLY A 665 -34.01 -14.76 -27.99
C GLY A 665 -33.42 -13.53 -28.67
N THR A 666 -33.37 -12.37 -28.01
CA THR A 666 -32.66 -11.20 -28.56
C THR A 666 -31.21 -11.56 -28.85
N ALA A 667 -30.77 -11.32 -30.10
CA ALA A 667 -29.40 -11.62 -30.52
C ALA A 667 -28.41 -10.73 -29.72
N VAL A 668 -27.31 -11.32 -29.29
CA VAL A 668 -26.19 -10.56 -28.73
C VAL A 668 -25.14 -10.40 -29.84
N ILE A 669 -24.83 -9.17 -30.15
CA ILE A 669 -24.02 -8.71 -31.30
C ILE A 669 -22.83 -7.88 -30.84
N ILE A 670 -21.96 -7.47 -31.75
CA ILE A 670 -21.06 -6.34 -31.57
C ILE A 670 -21.64 -5.09 -32.23
N TRP A 671 -21.42 -3.93 -31.56
CA TRP A 671 -21.76 -2.62 -32.08
C TRP A 671 -20.73 -1.59 -31.62
N ASP A 672 -20.60 -0.45 -32.32
CA ASP A 672 -19.76 0.63 -31.84
C ASP A 672 -20.13 1.00 -30.41
N CYS A 673 -19.14 1.13 -29.52
CA CYS A 673 -19.38 1.48 -28.13
C CYS A 673 -19.99 2.88 -28.03
N ASN A 674 -21.21 2.98 -27.51
CA ASN A 674 -21.98 4.23 -27.42
C ASN A 674 -22.47 4.53 -26.01
N GLY A 675 -22.18 3.66 -25.02
CA GLY A 675 -22.52 3.86 -23.62
C GLY A 675 -23.99 3.61 -23.25
N GLN A 676 -24.84 3.20 -24.19
CA GLN A 676 -26.25 2.95 -23.94
C GLN A 676 -26.47 1.70 -23.06
N ALA A 677 -27.62 1.63 -22.41
CA ALA A 677 -27.91 0.58 -21.43
C ALA A 677 -27.92 -0.85 -22.00
N ASN A 678 -28.21 -1.02 -23.31
CA ASN A 678 -28.13 -2.31 -24.02
C ASN A 678 -26.71 -2.80 -24.24
N GLN A 679 -25.69 -1.97 -24.00
CA GLN A 679 -24.28 -2.33 -24.02
C GLN A 679 -23.69 -2.48 -22.61
N GLN A 680 -24.49 -2.29 -21.57
CA GLN A 680 -24.05 -2.44 -20.18
C GLN A 680 -24.43 -3.82 -19.64
N TRP A 681 -23.45 -4.47 -19.01
CA TRP A 681 -23.58 -5.86 -18.54
C TRP A 681 -23.09 -5.94 -17.10
N SER A 682 -23.75 -6.71 -16.26
CA SER A 682 -23.29 -7.06 -14.92
C SER A 682 -22.66 -8.45 -14.96
N VAL A 683 -21.40 -8.55 -14.57
CA VAL A 683 -20.70 -9.82 -14.38
C VAL A 683 -20.91 -10.24 -12.92
N ASN A 684 -21.64 -11.33 -12.70
CA ASN A 684 -22.08 -11.70 -11.37
C ASN A 684 -21.17 -12.77 -10.75
N ALA A 685 -21.08 -12.81 -9.42
CA ALA A 685 -20.25 -13.78 -8.68
C ALA A 685 -20.63 -15.25 -8.93
N ASN A 686 -21.89 -15.51 -9.31
CA ASN A 686 -22.35 -16.85 -9.67
C ASN A 686 -21.97 -17.27 -11.11
N GLY A 687 -21.17 -16.46 -11.82
CA GLY A 687 -20.72 -16.69 -13.18
C GLY A 687 -21.70 -16.25 -14.27
N THR A 688 -22.84 -15.70 -13.96
CA THR A 688 -23.74 -15.17 -15.01
C THR A 688 -23.31 -13.79 -15.48
N ILE A 689 -23.56 -13.47 -16.75
CA ILE A 689 -23.41 -12.13 -17.33
C ILE A 689 -24.80 -11.63 -17.67
N THR A 690 -25.29 -10.57 -17.02
CA THR A 690 -26.66 -10.07 -17.22
C THR A 690 -26.69 -8.70 -17.87
N GLY A 691 -27.53 -8.49 -18.87
CA GLY A 691 -27.75 -7.18 -19.46
C GLY A 691 -28.41 -6.23 -18.47
N VAL A 692 -27.81 -5.05 -18.25
CA VAL A 692 -28.33 -4.04 -17.29
C VAL A 692 -29.74 -3.59 -17.68
N GLN A 693 -29.99 -3.39 -18.98
CA GLN A 693 -31.29 -2.96 -19.48
C GLN A 693 -32.37 -4.05 -19.39
N SER A 694 -31.99 -5.30 -19.71
CA SER A 694 -32.96 -6.40 -19.86
C SER A 694 -33.17 -7.22 -18.58
N GLY A 695 -32.18 -7.21 -17.66
CA GLY A 695 -32.13 -8.16 -16.54
C GLY A 695 -31.90 -9.62 -16.95
N ARG A 696 -31.74 -9.90 -18.26
CA ARG A 696 -31.57 -11.26 -18.79
C ARG A 696 -30.12 -11.65 -18.90
N CYS A 697 -29.89 -12.96 -18.86
CA CYS A 697 -28.56 -13.55 -18.94
C CYS A 697 -28.07 -13.68 -20.40
N LEU A 698 -26.76 -13.46 -20.61
CA LEU A 698 -26.06 -13.94 -21.78
C LEU A 698 -26.14 -15.47 -21.81
N ASP A 699 -26.65 -16.02 -22.90
CA ASP A 699 -27.04 -17.41 -23.03
C ASP A 699 -26.46 -18.04 -24.30
N ALA A 700 -25.94 -19.24 -24.20
CA ALA A 700 -25.65 -20.07 -25.38
C ALA A 700 -26.94 -20.71 -25.88
N ASN A 701 -27.45 -20.24 -26.99
CA ASN A 701 -28.77 -20.59 -27.53
C ASN A 701 -29.03 -22.10 -27.54
N GLY A 702 -30.19 -22.48 -26.98
CA GLY A 702 -30.61 -23.89 -26.91
C GLY A 702 -29.69 -24.77 -26.06
N ALA A 703 -28.93 -24.18 -25.10
CA ALA A 703 -27.89 -24.87 -24.36
C ALA A 703 -26.85 -25.60 -25.28
N GLY A 704 -26.62 -25.04 -26.45
CA GLY A 704 -25.67 -25.59 -27.42
C GLY A 704 -24.22 -25.48 -26.93
N THR A 705 -23.42 -26.49 -27.27
CA THR A 705 -21.99 -26.53 -26.91
C THR A 705 -21.06 -26.54 -28.11
N ALA A 706 -21.59 -26.60 -29.34
CA ALA A 706 -20.82 -26.70 -30.57
C ALA A 706 -20.28 -25.32 -31.03
N ASN A 707 -19.21 -25.34 -31.81
CA ASN A 707 -18.76 -24.17 -32.55
C ASN A 707 -19.91 -23.63 -33.42
N GLY A 708 -20.09 -22.30 -33.46
CA GLY A 708 -21.18 -21.62 -34.15
C GLY A 708 -22.48 -21.47 -33.36
N THR A 709 -22.58 -22.03 -32.13
CA THR A 709 -23.72 -21.78 -31.25
C THR A 709 -23.86 -20.28 -30.99
N ARG A 710 -25.02 -19.70 -31.31
CA ARG A 710 -25.25 -18.25 -31.20
C ARG A 710 -25.43 -17.78 -29.76
N SER A 711 -24.96 -16.59 -29.46
CA SER A 711 -25.21 -15.94 -28.18
C SER A 711 -26.50 -15.10 -28.25
N ILE A 712 -27.35 -15.25 -27.25
CA ILE A 712 -28.65 -14.56 -27.14
C ILE A 712 -28.87 -14.06 -25.70
N LEU A 713 -29.91 -13.24 -25.49
CA LEU A 713 -30.51 -12.99 -24.20
C LEU A 713 -31.54 -14.06 -23.85
N TRP A 714 -31.53 -14.52 -22.62
CA TRP A 714 -32.55 -15.43 -22.09
C TRP A 714 -32.81 -15.22 -20.61
N ASP A 715 -34.00 -15.57 -20.12
CA ASP A 715 -34.29 -15.50 -18.68
C ASP A 715 -33.23 -16.27 -17.89
N CYS A 716 -32.71 -15.67 -16.83
CA CYS A 716 -31.72 -16.30 -15.98
C CYS A 716 -32.33 -17.50 -15.25
N ASN A 717 -31.97 -18.69 -15.65
CA ASN A 717 -32.52 -19.98 -15.16
C ASN A 717 -31.49 -20.81 -14.37
N GLY A 718 -30.26 -20.29 -14.17
CA GLY A 718 -29.17 -20.97 -13.48
C GLY A 718 -28.52 -22.13 -14.25
N GLY A 719 -28.87 -22.30 -15.50
CA GLY A 719 -28.28 -23.32 -16.40
C GLY A 719 -26.77 -23.09 -16.62
N ALA A 720 -26.05 -24.16 -16.90
CA ALA A 720 -24.60 -24.08 -17.16
C ALA A 720 -24.27 -23.33 -18.46
N ASN A 721 -25.22 -23.25 -19.41
CA ASN A 721 -25.11 -22.46 -20.65
C ASN A 721 -25.21 -20.97 -20.45
N GLN A 722 -25.49 -20.50 -19.24
CA GLN A 722 -25.53 -19.09 -18.82
C GLN A 722 -24.40 -18.73 -17.88
N ARG A 723 -23.49 -19.69 -17.59
CA ARG A 723 -22.35 -19.44 -16.70
C ARG A 723 -21.07 -19.27 -17.50
N TRP A 724 -20.34 -18.24 -17.19
CA TRP A 724 -19.16 -17.79 -17.88
C TRP A 724 -18.01 -17.55 -16.92
N SER A 725 -16.80 -17.81 -17.35
CA SER A 725 -15.58 -17.48 -16.62
C SER A 725 -14.68 -16.62 -17.51
N PHE A 726 -13.93 -15.73 -16.90
CA PHE A 726 -12.92 -14.94 -17.59
C PHE A 726 -11.56 -15.64 -17.46
N ARG A 727 -10.84 -15.75 -18.59
CA ARG A 727 -9.50 -16.33 -18.66
C ARG A 727 -8.57 -15.39 -19.40
N SER A 728 -7.39 -15.14 -18.84
CA SER A 728 -6.30 -14.35 -19.44
C SER A 728 -5.66 -15.06 -20.64
#